data_c2ac61a991482c005adcef03aab57688
#
_entry.id   c2ac61a991482c005adcef03aab57688
#
_cell.length_a   1.000
_cell.length_b   1.000
_cell.length_c   1.000
_cell.angle_alpha   90.00
_cell.angle_beta   90.00
_cell.angle_gamma   90.00
#
_symmetry.space_group_name_H-M   'P 1'
#
loop_
_entity.id
_entity.type
_entity.pdbx_description
1 polymer ?
#
loop_
_entity_poly.entity_id
_entity_poly.type
_entity_poly.pdbx_seq_one_letter_code
_entity_poly.pdbx_strand_id
1 'polypeptide(L)'
;MFGSIFKKVFGTRNDRLLKKLNKTVKQINELETVFEKLSDEELKTKTEELKQKVSEGSPLDSLIPEAFAVVREASKRVYGMRHFDVQMLGGIVLHQGKISEMRTGEGKTLTATLPTYLNALTGKGVHVVTVNDYLAKRDADWARSLFEFLGMTVGCNIPGMDQNAKKQAYACDITYGTNNEFGFDYLRDNMAFSPADRVQRPLHYAVVDEVDSILIDEARTPLIISGAAEDSSDLYKRINVIIPKLSLQEKEDEEGERGDGHFTVDEKAKQVHLTENGQEFVEELLQKEGLLEEGTSLFSAANIPLLHHVNAALRAHKLFEKDVDYIVKGDDIVIVDEHTGRTMEGRRWSEGLHQAIEAKEGVKINNENQTLASITFQNYFRIYDKLAGMTGTADTEAFEFNHIYGLETVVIPTNRPMVRMDMADKIYLTAQEKYEAIVADIKACVERGQPSLVGTISIENSELLSSILRKEKIKHQVLNAKFHSQEADIVAQAGLPGAVTIATNMAGRGTDIVLGGNLQAEIDKLKTPTDEKIEQIKAEWKKRHEAVLAAGGLHIIGTERHESRRIDNQLRGRSGRQGDAGSSRFYLSLEDPLMRIFASEKMGNMMKRLGMERGESIEHPWVSRAIENAQRKVEGRNFDMRKALLEYDDVANDQRKVIYEQRNELLDEGDVAKTVENIRVDVFNTVIDQYIPPQSLEEMWDVPGLEERLKSDFALELPIQKMLDEDDKLYEEKIREFILSKAEEAYKAKEDAVGDQVVRQFEKAIMLQSLDQHWKEHLAAMDFLRQGINLRSYAQKSPKQEYKRESFELFSEMLDNLKLDVISILSRVQVQEKSDVERVEAQRRRAEAEQIAEHKSVGSATEEASDKKSKPVHRQGPKVGRNDPCPCGSGKKYKQCCGKLS
;
A
#
# COMPACT_ATOMS: atom_id res chain seq x y z
N MET A 1 4.11 -0.49 44.25
CA MET A 1 2.94 -0.77 45.08
C MET A 1 1.88 0.36 45.04
N PHE A 2 2.22 1.63 45.21
CA PHE A 2 1.26 2.75 45.17
C PHE A 2 0.45 2.86 43.86
N GLY A 3 1.06 2.67 42.69
CA GLY A 3 0.39 2.74 41.39
C GLY A 3 -0.66 1.61 41.15
N SER A 4 -0.50 0.45 41.78
CA SER A 4 -1.44 -0.66 41.69
C SER A 4 -2.69 -0.45 42.55
N ILE A 5 -2.54 0.19 43.72
CA ILE A 5 -3.63 0.55 44.59
C ILE A 5 -4.47 1.69 44.02
N PHE A 6 -3.83 2.70 43.47
CA PHE A 6 -4.49 3.80 42.76
C PHE A 6 -5.33 3.31 41.56
N LYS A 7 -4.81 2.37 40.76
CA LYS A 7 -5.55 1.75 39.66
C LYS A 7 -6.77 0.97 40.13
N LYS A 8 -6.69 0.30 41.26
CA LYS A 8 -7.84 -0.45 41.83
C LYS A 8 -8.94 0.47 42.37
N VAL A 9 -8.60 1.66 42.89
CA VAL A 9 -9.57 2.58 43.51
C VAL A 9 -10.19 3.54 42.51
N PHE A 10 -9.40 4.08 41.57
CA PHE A 10 -9.85 5.12 40.63
C PHE A 10 -10.08 4.60 39.20
N GLY A 11 -9.81 3.34 38.91
CA GLY A 11 -9.89 2.74 37.60
C GLY A 11 -8.82 3.28 36.63
N THR A 12 -8.68 2.63 35.48
CA THR A 12 -7.84 3.11 34.38
C THR A 12 -8.50 4.26 33.64
N ARG A 13 -7.77 4.95 32.75
CA ARG A 13 -8.34 5.94 31.82
C ARG A 13 -9.46 5.30 31.00
N ASN A 14 -9.25 4.07 30.52
CA ASN A 14 -10.23 3.30 29.78
C ASN A 14 -11.51 3.07 30.58
N ASP A 15 -11.41 2.64 31.85
CA ASP A 15 -12.59 2.42 32.71
C ASP A 15 -13.42 3.68 32.94
N ARG A 16 -12.76 4.83 33.09
CA ARG A 16 -13.44 6.13 33.24
C ARG A 16 -14.16 6.55 31.96
N LEU A 17 -13.53 6.32 30.81
CA LEU A 17 -14.13 6.59 29.51
C LEU A 17 -15.37 5.71 29.30
N LEU A 18 -15.25 4.40 29.54
CA LEU A 18 -16.35 3.46 29.41
C LEU A 18 -17.52 3.81 30.35
N LYS A 19 -17.24 4.24 31.58
CA LYS A 19 -18.29 4.74 32.50
C LYS A 19 -19.03 5.95 31.97
N LYS A 20 -18.33 6.85 31.26
CA LYS A 20 -18.97 8.02 30.62
C LYS A 20 -19.87 7.57 29.45
N LEU A 21 -19.34 6.68 28.57
CA LEU A 21 -20.07 6.17 27.41
C LEU A 21 -21.30 5.33 27.79
N ASN A 22 -21.23 4.60 28.91
CA ASN A 22 -22.36 3.82 29.42
C ASN A 22 -23.61 4.66 29.76
N LYS A 23 -23.46 5.98 29.96
CA LYS A 23 -24.62 6.86 30.13
C LYS A 23 -25.41 6.97 28.82
N THR A 24 -24.71 7.11 27.69
CA THR A 24 -25.31 7.14 26.34
C THR A 24 -25.95 5.79 26.01
N VAL A 25 -25.27 4.67 26.37
CA VAL A 25 -25.85 3.33 26.17
C VAL A 25 -27.16 3.16 26.93
N LYS A 26 -27.28 3.69 28.16
CA LYS A 26 -28.53 3.70 28.90
C LYS A 26 -29.64 4.48 28.20
N GLN A 27 -29.33 5.65 27.63
CA GLN A 27 -30.27 6.42 26.82
C GLN A 27 -30.76 5.62 25.61
N ILE A 28 -29.84 4.91 24.91
CA ILE A 28 -30.21 4.03 23.80
C ILE A 28 -31.16 2.92 24.27
N ASN A 29 -30.88 2.31 25.45
CA ASN A 29 -31.71 1.25 26.01
C ASN A 29 -33.10 1.76 26.40
N GLU A 30 -33.22 2.96 26.91
CA GLU A 30 -34.50 3.60 27.23
C GLU A 30 -35.39 3.82 26.00
N LEU A 31 -34.77 4.08 24.82
CA LEU A 31 -35.49 4.25 23.58
C LEU A 31 -35.94 2.93 22.93
N GLU A 32 -35.38 1.77 23.32
CA GLU A 32 -35.64 0.48 22.66
C GLU A 32 -37.15 0.15 22.66
N THR A 33 -37.85 0.34 23.78
CA THR A 33 -39.29 0.05 23.88
C THR A 33 -40.17 0.98 23.02
N VAL A 34 -39.65 2.15 22.66
CA VAL A 34 -40.35 3.09 21.77
C VAL A 34 -40.21 2.64 20.34
N PHE A 35 -38.98 2.31 19.92
CA PHE A 35 -38.68 1.91 18.54
C PHE A 35 -39.26 0.51 18.22
N GLU A 36 -39.35 -0.40 19.17
CA GLU A 36 -39.96 -1.73 18.98
C GLU A 36 -41.44 -1.67 18.58
N LYS A 37 -42.14 -0.58 18.89
CA LYS A 37 -43.56 -0.38 18.56
C LYS A 37 -43.77 0.25 17.15
N LEU A 38 -42.73 0.77 16.51
CA LEU A 38 -42.82 1.37 15.21
C LEU A 38 -43.02 0.31 14.15
N SER A 39 -43.81 0.63 13.11
CA SER A 39 -43.87 -0.17 11.87
C SER A 39 -42.56 -0.04 11.08
N ASP A 40 -42.36 -0.93 10.11
CA ASP A 40 -41.18 -0.88 9.23
C ASP A 40 -41.09 0.43 8.43
N GLU A 41 -42.23 0.97 8.02
CA GLU A 41 -42.29 2.23 7.29
C GLU A 41 -42.00 3.43 8.20
N GLU A 42 -42.49 3.42 9.43
CA GLU A 42 -42.18 4.45 10.43
C GLU A 42 -40.69 4.42 10.80
N LEU A 43 -40.06 3.22 10.86
CA LEU A 43 -38.65 3.09 11.15
C LEU A 43 -37.78 3.64 9.99
N LYS A 44 -38.20 3.44 8.73
CA LYS A 44 -37.57 4.08 7.55
C LYS A 44 -37.69 5.60 7.57
N THR A 45 -38.89 6.12 7.94
CA THR A 45 -39.12 7.55 8.04
C THR A 45 -38.18 8.21 9.05
N LYS A 46 -37.77 7.48 10.11
CA LYS A 46 -36.78 7.98 11.07
C LYS A 46 -35.43 8.32 10.43
N THR A 47 -35.03 7.63 9.40
CA THR A 47 -33.80 7.98 8.68
C THR A 47 -33.91 9.35 8.02
N GLU A 48 -35.04 9.66 7.38
CA GLU A 48 -35.25 10.95 6.76
C GLU A 48 -35.38 12.08 7.80
N GLU A 49 -36.05 11.84 8.94
CA GLU A 49 -36.09 12.77 10.06
C GLU A 49 -34.67 13.08 10.59
N LEU A 50 -33.83 12.07 10.73
CA LEU A 50 -32.44 12.23 11.18
C LEU A 50 -31.59 12.98 10.14
N LYS A 51 -31.73 12.69 8.85
CA LYS A 51 -31.06 13.45 7.77
C LYS A 51 -31.48 14.91 7.80
N GLN A 52 -32.78 15.21 8.04
CA GLN A 52 -33.27 16.57 8.16
C GLN A 52 -32.64 17.28 9.38
N LYS A 53 -32.60 16.65 10.56
CA LYS A 53 -31.93 17.23 11.74
C LYS A 53 -30.46 17.55 11.48
N VAL A 54 -29.74 16.68 10.73
CA VAL A 54 -28.35 16.93 10.33
C VAL A 54 -28.25 18.12 9.38
N SER A 55 -29.14 18.24 8.39
CA SER A 55 -29.19 19.37 7.45
C SER A 55 -29.50 20.69 8.14
N GLU A 56 -30.29 20.65 9.22
CA GLU A 56 -30.62 21.81 10.09
C GLU A 56 -29.46 22.17 11.05
N GLY A 57 -28.34 21.44 11.02
CA GLY A 57 -27.12 21.72 11.79
C GLY A 57 -27.05 21.04 13.16
N SER A 58 -27.88 20.04 13.44
CA SER A 58 -27.74 19.25 14.68
C SER A 58 -26.43 18.46 14.71
N PRO A 59 -25.63 18.54 15.79
CA PRO A 59 -24.41 17.75 15.91
C PRO A 59 -24.70 16.25 15.91
N LEU A 60 -23.92 15.47 15.16
CA LEU A 60 -24.06 13.99 15.09
C LEU A 60 -24.01 13.33 16.48
N ASP A 61 -23.17 13.84 17.38
CA ASP A 61 -23.05 13.33 18.75
C ASP A 61 -24.39 13.37 19.51
N SER A 62 -25.23 14.37 19.25
CA SER A 62 -26.56 14.48 19.89
C SER A 62 -27.56 13.46 19.37
N LEU A 63 -27.33 12.95 18.17
CA LEU A 63 -28.21 11.99 17.48
C LEU A 63 -27.85 10.53 17.77
N ILE A 64 -26.71 10.26 18.45
CA ILE A 64 -26.25 8.90 18.76
C ILE A 64 -27.37 8.03 19.40
N PRO A 65 -28.08 8.49 20.44
CA PRO A 65 -29.07 7.62 21.09
C PRO A 65 -30.19 7.20 20.15
N GLU A 66 -30.73 8.13 19.36
CA GLU A 66 -31.82 7.87 18.43
C GLU A 66 -31.37 7.03 17.23
N ALA A 67 -30.27 7.39 16.60
CA ALA A 67 -29.70 6.67 15.44
C ALA A 67 -29.32 5.23 15.78
N PHE A 68 -28.68 5.00 16.94
CA PHE A 68 -28.27 3.66 17.34
C PHE A 68 -29.48 2.79 17.76
N ALA A 69 -30.54 3.40 18.34
CA ALA A 69 -31.80 2.70 18.61
C ALA A 69 -32.50 2.24 17.31
N VAL A 70 -32.51 3.10 16.26
CA VAL A 70 -33.01 2.76 14.92
C VAL A 70 -32.26 1.56 14.34
N VAL A 71 -30.91 1.59 14.31
CA VAL A 71 -30.11 0.50 13.77
C VAL A 71 -30.27 -0.80 14.58
N ARG A 72 -30.36 -0.71 15.90
CA ARG A 72 -30.58 -1.87 16.78
C ARG A 72 -31.89 -2.56 16.43
N GLU A 73 -32.98 -1.81 16.32
CA GLU A 73 -34.30 -2.38 16.02
C GLU A 73 -34.35 -2.93 14.59
N ALA A 74 -33.78 -2.20 13.61
CA ALA A 74 -33.68 -2.68 12.25
C ALA A 74 -32.88 -4.00 12.15
N SER A 75 -31.74 -4.08 12.84
CA SER A 75 -30.92 -5.30 12.91
C SER A 75 -31.67 -6.49 13.53
N LYS A 76 -32.47 -6.22 14.55
CA LYS A 76 -33.33 -7.24 15.18
C LYS A 76 -34.38 -7.77 14.18
N ARG A 77 -34.97 -6.90 13.37
CA ARG A 77 -35.97 -7.29 12.36
C ARG A 77 -35.35 -8.02 11.15
N VAL A 78 -34.26 -7.48 10.63
CA VAL A 78 -33.64 -7.99 9.38
C VAL A 78 -32.83 -9.27 9.63
N TYR A 79 -32.05 -9.30 10.72
CA TYR A 79 -31.14 -10.42 11.02
C TYR A 79 -31.54 -11.29 12.20
N GLY A 80 -32.54 -10.89 12.98
CA GLY A 80 -32.81 -11.48 14.27
C GLY A 80 -31.74 -11.21 15.31
N MET A 81 -30.83 -10.26 15.05
CA MET A 81 -29.68 -9.96 15.91
C MET A 81 -29.86 -8.61 16.61
N ARG A 82 -29.99 -8.66 17.93
CA ARG A 82 -30.00 -7.47 18.77
C ARG A 82 -28.57 -7.11 19.18
N HIS A 83 -28.12 -5.88 18.92
CA HIS A 83 -26.83 -5.41 19.41
C HIS A 83 -26.72 -5.46 20.94
N PHE A 84 -25.60 -5.98 21.43
CA PHE A 84 -25.27 -5.95 22.85
C PHE A 84 -24.80 -4.57 23.30
N ASP A 85 -24.88 -4.30 24.62
CA ASP A 85 -24.43 -3.01 25.17
C ASP A 85 -22.94 -2.76 24.92
N VAL A 86 -22.10 -3.80 24.91
CA VAL A 86 -20.68 -3.70 24.57
C VAL A 86 -20.47 -3.31 23.09
N GLN A 87 -21.35 -3.74 22.20
CA GLN A 87 -21.32 -3.33 20.78
C GLN A 87 -21.76 -1.87 20.61
N MET A 88 -22.73 -1.40 21.42
CA MET A 88 -23.08 0.02 21.45
C MET A 88 -21.89 0.87 21.90
N LEU A 89 -21.14 0.44 22.93
CA LEU A 89 -19.91 1.10 23.36
C LEU A 89 -18.88 1.14 22.22
N GLY A 90 -18.67 0.02 21.53
CA GLY A 90 -17.78 -0.08 20.37
C GLY A 90 -18.18 0.89 19.26
N GLY A 91 -19.47 0.96 18.93
CA GLY A 91 -20.01 1.87 17.91
C GLY A 91 -19.80 3.35 18.25
N ILE A 92 -20.01 3.74 19.53
CA ILE A 92 -19.77 5.11 19.99
C ILE A 92 -18.27 5.46 19.87
N VAL A 93 -17.38 4.54 20.25
CA VAL A 93 -15.94 4.72 20.16
C VAL A 93 -15.51 4.93 18.71
N LEU A 94 -16.02 4.13 17.78
CA LEU A 94 -15.78 4.30 16.34
C LEU A 94 -16.30 5.64 15.81
N HIS A 95 -17.50 6.04 16.22
CA HIS A 95 -18.04 7.35 15.83
C HIS A 95 -17.15 8.51 16.32
N GLN A 96 -16.49 8.35 17.47
CA GLN A 96 -15.57 9.37 18.01
C GLN A 96 -14.21 9.43 17.29
N GLY A 97 -14.01 8.70 16.19
CA GLY A 97 -12.72 8.67 15.48
C GLY A 97 -11.63 7.98 16.28
N LYS A 98 -11.94 6.85 16.91
CA LYS A 98 -11.03 6.07 17.75
C LYS A 98 -10.96 4.62 17.29
N ILE A 99 -10.01 3.88 17.85
CA ILE A 99 -9.91 2.43 17.64
C ILE A 99 -10.72 1.72 18.72
N SER A 100 -11.70 0.92 18.29
CA SER A 100 -12.46 0.02 19.15
C SER A 100 -11.78 -1.35 19.16
N GLU A 101 -11.06 -1.67 20.24
CA GLU A 101 -10.54 -3.02 20.42
C GLU A 101 -11.64 -3.91 20.97
N MET A 102 -12.22 -4.73 20.10
CA MET A 102 -13.19 -5.75 20.42
C MET A 102 -12.61 -7.12 20.09
N ARG A 103 -12.58 -8.02 21.05
CA ARG A 103 -12.05 -9.36 20.84
C ARG A 103 -12.72 -10.05 19.65
N THR A 104 -11.99 -10.95 19.01
CA THR A 104 -12.51 -11.73 17.89
C THR A 104 -13.74 -12.52 18.35
N GLY A 105 -14.81 -12.53 17.54
CA GLY A 105 -16.08 -13.17 17.90
C GLY A 105 -17.06 -12.29 18.69
N GLU A 106 -16.73 -11.03 19.02
CA GLU A 106 -17.63 -10.08 19.70
C GLU A 106 -18.57 -9.33 18.73
N GLY A 107 -18.58 -9.66 17.45
CA GLY A 107 -19.47 -9.08 16.43
C GLY A 107 -19.05 -7.70 15.96
N LYS A 108 -17.77 -7.50 15.64
CA LYS A 108 -17.24 -6.24 15.10
C LYS A 108 -17.99 -5.76 13.84
N THR A 109 -18.27 -6.65 12.89
CA THR A 109 -19.01 -6.32 11.66
C THR A 109 -20.39 -5.73 11.97
N LEU A 110 -21.10 -6.32 12.94
CA LEU A 110 -22.39 -5.80 13.39
C LEU A 110 -22.25 -4.44 14.11
N THR A 111 -21.20 -4.30 14.93
CA THR A 111 -20.88 -3.03 15.63
C THR A 111 -20.60 -1.90 14.65
N ALA A 112 -19.91 -2.16 13.55
CA ALA A 112 -19.58 -1.16 12.52
C ALA A 112 -20.82 -0.56 11.87
N THR A 113 -21.95 -1.26 11.83
CA THR A 113 -23.19 -0.71 11.23
C THR A 113 -23.69 0.53 11.94
N LEU A 114 -23.45 0.65 13.25
CA LEU A 114 -23.89 1.76 14.08
C LEU A 114 -23.26 3.11 13.66
N PRO A 115 -21.92 3.26 13.73
CA PRO A 115 -21.27 4.51 13.34
C PRO A 115 -21.37 4.76 11.82
N THR A 116 -21.41 3.71 11.01
CA THR A 116 -21.56 3.81 9.56
C THR A 116 -22.88 4.48 9.20
N TYR A 117 -24.00 3.99 9.75
CA TYR A 117 -25.30 4.60 9.57
C TYR A 117 -25.33 6.08 10.01
N LEU A 118 -24.85 6.36 11.24
CA LEU A 118 -24.89 7.72 11.79
C LEU A 118 -24.09 8.72 10.95
N ASN A 119 -22.91 8.34 10.48
CA ASN A 119 -22.09 9.24 9.66
C ASN A 119 -22.60 9.34 8.20
N ALA A 120 -23.27 8.30 7.69
CA ALA A 120 -23.90 8.32 6.38
C ALA A 120 -25.07 9.31 6.28
N LEU A 121 -25.71 9.65 7.40
CA LEU A 121 -26.78 10.70 7.46
C LEU A 121 -26.32 12.06 6.93
N THR A 122 -25.01 12.34 6.93
CA THR A 122 -24.44 13.59 6.37
C THR A 122 -24.55 13.69 4.86
N GLY A 123 -24.79 12.59 4.14
CA GLY A 123 -24.76 12.52 2.68
C GLY A 123 -23.37 12.65 2.04
N LYS A 124 -22.30 12.80 2.85
CA LYS A 124 -20.93 12.97 2.36
C LYS A 124 -20.24 11.68 1.95
N GLY A 125 -20.82 10.52 2.25
CA GLY A 125 -20.27 9.19 1.99
C GLY A 125 -19.43 8.65 3.15
N VAL A 126 -19.57 7.36 3.38
CA VAL A 126 -18.82 6.61 4.39
C VAL A 126 -18.11 5.44 3.72
N HIS A 127 -16.82 5.29 3.99
CA HIS A 127 -16.03 4.15 3.51
C HIS A 127 -15.85 3.13 4.62
N VAL A 128 -16.14 1.86 4.32
CA VAL A 128 -15.83 0.71 5.19
C VAL A 128 -14.70 -0.08 4.52
N VAL A 129 -13.53 -0.01 5.14
CA VAL A 129 -12.28 -0.53 4.56
C VAL A 129 -12.00 -1.91 5.10
N THR A 130 -11.75 -2.88 4.22
CA THR A 130 -11.42 -4.27 4.55
C THR A 130 -10.07 -4.68 3.94
N VAL A 131 -9.52 -5.80 4.41
CA VAL A 131 -8.19 -6.27 3.99
C VAL A 131 -8.18 -6.99 2.64
N ASN A 132 -9.33 -7.46 2.13
CA ASN A 132 -9.40 -8.15 0.83
C ASN A 132 -10.79 -8.00 0.19
N ASP A 133 -10.87 -8.33 -1.09
CA ASP A 133 -12.06 -8.24 -1.94
C ASP A 133 -13.18 -9.21 -1.51
N TYR A 134 -12.83 -10.40 -1.06
CA TYR A 134 -13.81 -11.37 -0.55
C TYR A 134 -14.58 -10.80 0.65
N LEU A 135 -13.86 -10.25 1.64
CA LEU A 135 -14.47 -9.61 2.81
C LEU A 135 -15.27 -8.37 2.43
N ALA A 136 -14.73 -7.53 1.53
CA ALA A 136 -15.43 -6.34 1.06
C ALA A 136 -16.79 -6.70 0.45
N LYS A 137 -16.83 -7.70 -0.43
CA LYS A 137 -18.07 -8.17 -1.06
C LYS A 137 -19.01 -8.82 -0.07
N ARG A 138 -18.50 -9.76 0.74
CA ARG A 138 -19.32 -10.47 1.75
C ARG A 138 -20.00 -9.49 2.71
N ASP A 139 -19.22 -8.55 3.25
CA ASP A 139 -19.71 -7.62 4.27
C ASP A 139 -20.62 -6.54 3.65
N ALA A 140 -20.35 -6.11 2.40
CA ALA A 140 -21.26 -5.24 1.64
C ALA A 140 -22.61 -5.94 1.38
N ASP A 141 -22.58 -7.17 0.89
CA ASP A 141 -23.81 -7.91 0.58
C ASP A 141 -24.64 -8.22 1.85
N TRP A 142 -23.94 -8.53 2.95
CA TRP A 142 -24.60 -8.71 4.24
C TRP A 142 -25.20 -7.42 4.77
N ALA A 143 -24.43 -6.33 4.80
CA ALA A 143 -24.87 -5.04 5.36
C ALA A 143 -25.94 -4.35 4.50
N ARG A 144 -25.96 -4.64 3.19
CA ARG A 144 -26.96 -4.10 2.25
C ARG A 144 -28.39 -4.34 2.73
N SER A 145 -28.69 -5.53 3.20
CA SER A 145 -30.04 -5.86 3.70
C SER A 145 -30.50 -4.94 4.82
N LEU A 146 -29.61 -4.56 5.73
CA LEU A 146 -29.91 -3.65 6.83
C LEU A 146 -30.02 -2.20 6.38
N PHE A 147 -29.06 -1.74 5.59
CA PHE A 147 -29.03 -0.33 5.19
C PHE A 147 -30.11 0.03 4.18
N GLU A 148 -30.40 -0.86 3.22
CA GLU A 148 -31.54 -0.68 2.30
C GLU A 148 -32.89 -0.72 3.01
N PHE A 149 -33.02 -1.58 4.05
CA PHE A 149 -34.21 -1.54 4.92
C PHE A 149 -34.37 -0.17 5.58
N LEU A 150 -33.30 0.52 5.90
CA LEU A 150 -33.29 1.87 6.48
C LEU A 150 -33.29 3.00 5.40
N GLY A 151 -33.41 2.67 4.12
CA GLY A 151 -33.47 3.64 3.02
C GLY A 151 -32.10 4.24 2.65
N MET A 152 -30.99 3.56 2.93
CA MET A 152 -29.64 3.93 2.52
C MET A 152 -29.09 3.04 1.42
N THR A 153 -28.19 3.56 0.60
CA THR A 153 -27.55 2.87 -0.51
C THR A 153 -26.19 2.31 -0.13
N VAL A 154 -25.86 1.11 -0.64
CA VAL A 154 -24.59 0.41 -0.37
C VAL A 154 -23.88 0.05 -1.67
N GLY A 155 -22.68 0.57 -1.86
CA GLY A 155 -21.76 0.24 -2.94
C GLY A 155 -20.64 -0.70 -2.47
N CYS A 156 -20.03 -1.41 -3.42
CA CYS A 156 -18.85 -2.22 -3.16
C CYS A 156 -17.81 -1.95 -4.23
N ASN A 157 -16.60 -1.57 -3.82
CA ASN A 157 -15.45 -1.29 -4.69
C ASN A 157 -14.43 -2.42 -4.57
N ILE A 158 -14.27 -3.17 -5.65
CA ILE A 158 -13.36 -4.33 -5.74
C ILE A 158 -12.49 -4.24 -7.00
N PRO A 159 -11.35 -4.95 -7.06
CA PRO A 159 -10.48 -4.97 -8.22
C PRO A 159 -11.22 -5.35 -9.51
N GLY A 160 -10.82 -4.74 -10.62
CA GLY A 160 -11.34 -5.08 -11.96
C GLY A 160 -12.65 -4.40 -12.35
N MET A 161 -13.25 -3.57 -11.50
CA MET A 161 -14.41 -2.77 -11.86
C MET A 161 -14.04 -1.67 -12.86
N ASP A 162 -14.95 -1.41 -13.82
CA ASP A 162 -14.82 -0.27 -14.71
C ASP A 162 -15.10 1.06 -13.99
N GLN A 163 -14.69 2.17 -14.61
CA GLN A 163 -14.78 3.50 -14.01
C GLN A 163 -16.23 3.92 -13.68
N ASN A 164 -17.20 3.57 -14.54
CA ASN A 164 -18.60 3.91 -14.30
C ASN A 164 -19.17 3.12 -13.11
N ALA A 165 -18.86 1.83 -13.00
CA ALA A 165 -19.28 1.00 -11.88
C ALA A 165 -18.65 1.50 -10.56
N LYS A 166 -17.36 1.90 -10.57
CA LYS A 166 -16.71 2.53 -9.42
C LYS A 166 -17.40 3.83 -9.02
N LYS A 167 -17.68 4.70 -9.99
CA LYS A 167 -18.38 5.96 -9.75
C LYS A 167 -19.75 5.76 -9.11
N GLN A 168 -20.52 4.76 -9.58
CA GLN A 168 -21.79 4.39 -8.97
C GLN A 168 -21.60 3.87 -7.54
N ALA A 169 -20.59 3.05 -7.29
CA ALA A 169 -20.29 2.53 -5.95
C ALA A 169 -19.92 3.66 -4.97
N TYR A 170 -19.11 4.63 -5.39
CA TYR A 170 -18.75 5.79 -4.57
C TYR A 170 -19.91 6.80 -4.40
N ALA A 171 -20.87 6.82 -5.31
CA ALA A 171 -22.06 7.69 -5.18
C ALA A 171 -23.02 7.19 -4.09
N CYS A 172 -22.92 5.94 -3.64
CA CYS A 172 -23.73 5.40 -2.56
C CYS A 172 -23.46 6.10 -1.22
N ASP A 173 -24.38 6.00 -0.28
CA ASP A 173 -24.22 6.54 1.08
C ASP A 173 -23.06 5.85 1.82
N ILE A 174 -22.89 4.54 1.56
CA ILE A 174 -21.88 3.69 2.19
C ILE A 174 -21.17 2.90 1.10
N THR A 175 -19.82 2.91 1.10
CA THR A 175 -19.02 2.15 0.14
C THR A 175 -18.07 1.23 0.88
N TYR A 176 -18.22 -0.08 0.65
CA TYR A 176 -17.28 -1.10 1.09
C TYR A 176 -16.17 -1.27 0.04
N GLY A 177 -14.95 -1.54 0.47
CA GLY A 177 -13.84 -1.77 -0.44
C GLY A 177 -12.57 -2.17 0.27
N THR A 178 -11.53 -2.52 -0.51
CA THR A 178 -10.22 -2.82 0.04
C THR A 178 -9.39 -1.53 0.23
N ASN A 179 -8.49 -1.57 1.20
CA ASN A 179 -7.53 -0.48 1.43
C ASN A 179 -6.76 -0.10 0.15
N ASN A 180 -6.35 -1.10 -0.64
CA ASN A 180 -5.61 -0.89 -1.89
C ASN A 180 -6.47 -0.16 -2.93
N GLU A 181 -7.71 -0.62 -3.19
CA GLU A 181 -8.57 0.01 -4.19
C GLU A 181 -8.92 1.47 -3.84
N PHE A 182 -9.23 1.75 -2.57
CA PHE A 182 -9.47 3.12 -2.13
C PHE A 182 -8.26 4.02 -2.36
N GLY A 183 -7.06 3.54 -2.03
CA GLY A 183 -5.83 4.31 -2.20
C GLY A 183 -5.42 4.46 -3.67
N PHE A 184 -5.56 3.41 -4.50
CA PHE A 184 -5.28 3.51 -5.93
C PHE A 184 -6.29 4.39 -6.66
N ASP A 185 -7.57 4.36 -6.27
CA ASP A 185 -8.57 5.26 -6.84
C ASP A 185 -8.28 6.72 -6.50
N TYR A 186 -7.81 7.00 -5.26
CA TYR A 186 -7.34 8.33 -4.89
C TYR A 186 -6.19 8.81 -5.80
N LEU A 187 -5.19 7.95 -6.05
CA LEU A 187 -4.10 8.31 -6.94
C LEU A 187 -4.59 8.53 -8.38
N ARG A 188 -5.47 7.66 -8.88
CA ARG A 188 -6.07 7.80 -10.23
C ARG A 188 -6.90 9.07 -10.38
N ASP A 189 -7.68 9.45 -9.36
CA ASP A 189 -8.48 10.67 -9.38
C ASP A 189 -7.62 11.94 -9.44
N ASN A 190 -6.45 11.91 -8.78
CA ASN A 190 -5.48 13.01 -8.86
C ASN A 190 -4.65 13.02 -10.14
N MET A 191 -4.79 12.01 -10.99
CA MET A 191 -4.24 11.96 -12.34
C MET A 191 -5.32 12.13 -13.43
N ALA A 192 -6.58 12.33 -13.06
CA ALA A 192 -7.71 12.44 -13.97
C ALA A 192 -7.59 13.67 -14.90
N PHE A 193 -8.04 13.55 -16.15
CA PHE A 193 -7.95 14.64 -17.16
C PHE A 193 -9.13 15.60 -17.11
N SER A 194 -10.27 15.14 -16.63
CA SER A 194 -11.45 15.97 -16.45
C SER A 194 -12.08 15.71 -15.09
N PRO A 195 -12.82 16.67 -14.53
CA PRO A 195 -13.59 16.45 -13.31
C PRO A 195 -14.57 15.27 -13.42
N ALA A 196 -15.05 15.00 -14.65
CA ALA A 196 -15.95 13.90 -14.93
C ALA A 196 -15.29 12.51 -14.81
N ASP A 197 -13.96 12.42 -14.89
CA ASP A 197 -13.22 11.17 -14.79
C ASP A 197 -12.97 10.75 -13.34
N ARG A 198 -13.12 11.67 -12.38
CA ARG A 198 -12.98 11.36 -10.95
C ARG A 198 -14.11 10.45 -10.48
N VAL A 199 -13.76 9.45 -9.66
CA VAL A 199 -14.72 8.48 -9.12
C VAL A 199 -15.05 8.72 -7.65
N GLN A 200 -14.09 9.21 -6.85
CA GLN A 200 -14.27 9.45 -5.42
C GLN A 200 -14.92 10.81 -5.14
N ARG A 201 -15.67 10.85 -4.04
CA ARG A 201 -16.08 12.08 -3.38
C ARG A 201 -15.02 12.50 -2.35
N PRO A 202 -15.08 13.74 -1.79
CA PRO A 202 -14.22 14.11 -0.67
C PRO A 202 -14.26 13.08 0.46
N LEU A 203 -13.07 12.74 1.01
CA LEU A 203 -12.87 11.66 1.98
C LEU A 203 -13.35 12.09 3.36
N HIS A 204 -14.60 11.79 3.71
CA HIS A 204 -15.24 12.26 4.94
C HIS A 204 -15.00 11.33 6.13
N TYR A 205 -15.49 10.10 6.10
CA TYR A 205 -15.40 9.17 7.22
C TYR A 205 -15.00 7.77 6.75
N ALA A 206 -13.99 7.19 7.40
CA ALA A 206 -13.61 5.80 7.18
C ALA A 206 -13.66 4.98 8.46
N VAL A 207 -14.23 3.76 8.35
CA VAL A 207 -14.13 2.71 9.36
C VAL A 207 -13.24 1.61 8.80
N VAL A 208 -12.09 1.40 9.42
CA VAL A 208 -11.11 0.39 8.99
C VAL A 208 -11.32 -0.89 9.80
N ASP A 209 -11.76 -1.96 9.14
CA ASP A 209 -11.82 -3.29 9.78
C ASP A 209 -10.45 -3.93 9.76
N GLU A 210 -10.14 -4.67 10.82
CA GLU A 210 -8.81 -5.23 11.06
C GLU A 210 -7.71 -4.15 10.91
N VAL A 211 -7.91 -3.01 11.58
CA VAL A 211 -7.10 -1.79 11.48
C VAL A 211 -5.61 -2.04 11.72
N ASP A 212 -5.25 -3.00 12.54
CA ASP A 212 -3.88 -3.42 12.81
C ASP A 212 -3.20 -4.11 11.62
N SER A 213 -3.96 -4.81 10.77
CA SER A 213 -3.43 -5.33 9.51
C SER A 213 -3.13 -4.22 8.52
N ILE A 214 -4.10 -3.35 8.32
CA ILE A 214 -4.03 -2.32 7.28
C ILE A 214 -3.03 -1.23 7.67
N LEU A 215 -3.13 -0.70 8.90
CA LEU A 215 -2.34 0.47 9.32
C LEU A 215 -0.97 0.11 9.92
N ILE A 216 -0.70 -1.17 10.22
CA ILE A 216 0.60 -1.60 10.77
C ILE A 216 1.30 -2.57 9.82
N ASP A 217 0.66 -3.73 9.48
CA ASP A 217 1.34 -4.77 8.70
C ASP A 217 1.55 -4.38 7.24
N GLU A 218 0.49 -3.91 6.58
CA GLU A 218 0.53 -3.51 5.17
C GLU A 218 1.15 -2.12 4.97
N ALA A 219 1.18 -1.29 6.02
CA ALA A 219 1.74 0.06 5.98
C ALA A 219 3.29 0.10 5.96
N ARG A 220 3.94 -0.97 5.48
CA ARG A 220 5.39 -1.06 5.25
C ARG A 220 5.81 -0.63 3.86
N THR A 221 4.89 -0.69 2.91
CA THR A 221 5.12 -0.33 1.51
C THR A 221 4.11 0.73 1.07
N PRO A 222 4.52 1.73 0.27
CA PRO A 222 3.59 2.68 -0.31
C PRO A 222 2.75 2.05 -1.42
N LEU A 223 1.63 2.67 -1.74
CA LEU A 223 0.91 2.45 -2.99
C LEU A 223 1.63 3.22 -4.09
N ILE A 224 1.95 2.55 -5.18
CA ILE A 224 2.69 3.13 -6.30
C ILE A 224 1.96 2.79 -7.60
N ILE A 225 1.69 3.82 -8.40
CA ILE A 225 1.34 3.68 -9.82
C ILE A 225 2.61 3.96 -10.60
N SER A 226 3.07 3.00 -11.38
CA SER A 226 4.25 3.15 -12.23
C SER A 226 3.84 3.01 -13.70
N GLY A 227 4.59 3.61 -14.59
CA GLY A 227 4.45 3.50 -16.03
C GLY A 227 5.82 3.39 -16.69
N ALA A 228 5.83 3.17 -18.01
CA ALA A 228 7.08 3.12 -18.76
C ALA A 228 7.78 4.49 -18.70
N ALA A 229 9.08 4.49 -18.37
CA ALA A 229 9.93 5.66 -18.47
C ALA A 229 10.34 5.90 -19.92
N GLU A 230 10.88 7.08 -20.19
CA GLU A 230 11.56 7.35 -21.46
C GLU A 230 12.72 6.38 -21.68
N ASP A 231 13.05 6.12 -22.95
CA ASP A 231 14.09 5.15 -23.32
C ASP A 231 15.48 5.63 -22.90
N SER A 232 15.93 5.16 -21.74
CA SER A 232 17.29 5.40 -21.22
C SER A 232 18.30 4.32 -21.63
N SER A 233 17.95 3.44 -22.56
CA SER A 233 18.79 2.30 -22.97
C SER A 233 20.18 2.70 -23.47
N ASP A 234 20.30 3.85 -24.15
CA ASP A 234 21.59 4.39 -24.61
C ASP A 234 22.49 4.80 -23.44
N LEU A 235 21.95 5.44 -22.43
CA LEU A 235 22.68 5.85 -21.23
C LEU A 235 23.25 4.65 -20.48
N TYR A 236 22.46 3.59 -20.29
CA TYR A 236 22.94 2.33 -19.69
C TYR A 236 24.10 1.72 -20.47
N LYS A 237 24.04 1.70 -21.80
CA LYS A 237 25.12 1.19 -22.66
C LYS A 237 26.41 2.01 -22.53
N ARG A 238 26.29 3.34 -22.53
CA ARG A 238 27.45 4.23 -22.41
C ARG A 238 28.12 4.12 -21.04
N ILE A 239 27.35 4.06 -19.97
CA ILE A 239 27.87 3.89 -18.60
C ILE A 239 28.47 2.50 -18.42
N ASN A 240 27.86 1.46 -18.99
CA ASN A 240 28.38 0.09 -18.91
C ASN A 240 29.84 -0.04 -19.40
N VAL A 241 30.28 0.76 -20.38
CA VAL A 241 31.65 0.79 -20.91
C VAL A 241 32.64 1.42 -19.93
N ILE A 242 32.16 2.28 -19.02
CA ILE A 242 32.99 3.00 -18.05
C ILE A 242 33.38 2.07 -16.86
N ILE A 243 32.44 1.28 -16.36
CA ILE A 243 32.59 0.50 -15.12
C ILE A 243 33.77 -0.48 -15.11
N PRO A 244 34.12 -1.21 -16.19
CA PRO A 244 35.27 -2.11 -16.20
C PRO A 244 36.63 -1.40 -16.01
N LYS A 245 36.69 -0.07 -16.18
CA LYS A 245 37.91 0.74 -15.99
C LYS A 245 38.19 1.04 -14.51
N LEU A 246 37.25 0.77 -13.61
CA LEU A 246 37.36 1.02 -12.18
C LEU A 246 38.03 -0.16 -11.44
N SER A 247 38.93 0.14 -10.51
CA SER A 247 39.66 -0.82 -9.67
C SER A 247 39.10 -0.89 -8.25
N LEU A 248 39.08 -2.10 -7.67
CA LEU A 248 38.67 -2.34 -6.29
C LEU A 248 39.74 -1.83 -5.33
N GLN A 249 39.31 -1.20 -4.24
CA GLN A 249 40.18 -0.85 -3.11
C GLN A 249 40.15 -2.02 -2.10
N GLU A 250 41.31 -2.67 -1.92
CA GLU A 250 41.45 -3.85 -1.02
C GLU A 250 41.77 -3.46 0.43
N LYS A 251 42.27 -2.25 0.68
CA LYS A 251 42.62 -1.78 2.02
C LYS A 251 41.69 -0.65 2.45
N GLU A 252 41.29 -0.66 3.72
CA GLU A 252 40.60 0.46 4.33
C GLU A 252 41.55 1.68 4.40
N ASP A 253 40.99 2.90 4.28
CA ASP A 253 41.74 4.14 4.44
C ASP A 253 42.26 4.22 5.88
N GLU A 254 43.60 4.23 6.05
CA GLU A 254 44.23 4.53 7.34
C GLU A 254 44.35 6.06 7.52
N GLU A 255 44.30 6.55 8.77
CA GLU A 255 44.41 7.98 9.08
C GLU A 255 45.63 8.61 8.39
N GLY A 256 45.41 9.26 7.23
CA GLY A 256 46.41 10.05 6.50
C GLY A 256 46.93 9.45 5.17
N GLU A 257 46.55 8.25 4.79
CA GLU A 257 46.85 7.68 3.46
C GLU A 257 45.57 7.31 2.73
N ARG A 258 45.36 7.91 1.53
CA ARG A 258 44.27 7.54 0.63
C ARG A 258 44.60 6.22 -0.07
N GLY A 259 43.66 5.28 -0.13
CA GLY A 259 43.78 4.06 -0.90
C GLY A 259 43.77 4.30 -2.41
N ASP A 260 44.51 3.48 -3.18
CA ASP A 260 44.63 3.64 -4.65
C ASP A 260 43.43 3.12 -5.45
N GLY A 261 42.37 2.61 -4.82
CA GLY A 261 41.20 2.04 -5.46
C GLY A 261 40.09 3.03 -5.74
N HIS A 262 39.20 2.70 -6.70
CA HIS A 262 38.11 3.56 -7.11
C HIS A 262 36.77 3.23 -6.41
N PHE A 263 36.62 2.04 -5.85
CA PHE A 263 35.41 1.62 -5.13
C PHE A 263 35.70 0.58 -4.06
N THR A 264 34.84 0.53 -3.03
CA THR A 264 34.82 -0.52 -2.00
C THR A 264 33.55 -1.36 -2.11
N VAL A 265 33.61 -2.64 -1.66
CA VAL A 265 32.48 -3.58 -1.69
C VAL A 265 32.15 -4.03 -0.29
N ASP A 266 30.88 -3.86 0.13
CA ASP A 266 30.32 -4.50 1.32
C ASP A 266 29.46 -5.70 0.89
N GLU A 267 30.03 -6.90 0.93
CA GLU A 267 29.34 -8.14 0.57
C GLU A 267 28.14 -8.44 1.50
N LYS A 268 28.23 -8.04 2.78
CA LYS A 268 27.18 -8.32 3.77
C LYS A 268 25.94 -7.44 3.56
N ALA A 269 26.17 -6.17 3.23
CA ALA A 269 25.10 -5.22 2.93
C ALA A 269 24.69 -5.27 1.44
N LYS A 270 25.42 -6.02 0.59
CA LYS A 270 25.26 -6.01 -0.89
C LYS A 270 25.29 -4.59 -1.46
N GLN A 271 26.29 -3.79 -1.01
CA GLN A 271 26.48 -2.40 -1.43
C GLN A 271 27.89 -2.20 -1.98
N VAL A 272 28.00 -1.25 -2.90
CA VAL A 272 29.28 -0.79 -3.46
C VAL A 272 29.34 0.73 -3.31
N HIS A 273 30.46 1.25 -2.85
CA HIS A 273 30.66 2.67 -2.63
C HIS A 273 31.86 3.16 -3.43
N LEU A 274 31.69 4.28 -4.15
CA LEU A 274 32.82 4.97 -4.78
C LEU A 274 33.69 5.63 -3.71
N THR A 275 35.02 5.51 -3.85
CA THR A 275 35.99 6.27 -3.06
C THR A 275 36.11 7.69 -3.60
N GLU A 276 36.78 8.61 -2.88
CA GLU A 276 37.04 9.95 -3.41
C GLU A 276 37.80 9.93 -4.74
N ASN A 277 38.86 9.09 -4.85
CA ASN A 277 39.58 8.89 -6.12
C ASN A 277 38.68 8.31 -7.21
N GLY A 278 37.73 7.44 -6.82
CA GLY A 278 36.75 6.85 -7.74
C GLY A 278 35.76 7.87 -8.25
N GLN A 279 35.34 8.79 -7.43
CA GLN A 279 34.45 9.89 -7.82
C GLN A 279 35.11 10.80 -8.87
N GLU A 280 36.32 11.28 -8.57
CA GLU A 280 37.11 12.11 -9.49
C GLU A 280 37.34 11.39 -10.84
N PHE A 281 37.72 10.12 -10.79
CA PHE A 281 37.97 9.33 -11.99
C PHE A 281 36.71 9.06 -12.83
N VAL A 282 35.57 8.81 -12.18
CA VAL A 282 34.27 8.65 -12.87
C VAL A 282 33.82 9.97 -13.49
N GLU A 283 33.98 11.11 -12.80
CA GLU A 283 33.66 12.44 -13.36
C GLU A 283 34.50 12.71 -14.61
N GLU A 284 35.81 12.45 -14.60
CA GLU A 284 36.65 12.58 -15.80
C GLU A 284 36.19 11.69 -16.96
N LEU A 285 35.80 10.45 -16.69
CA LEU A 285 35.32 9.55 -17.72
C LEU A 285 33.99 9.98 -18.31
N LEU A 286 33.06 10.47 -17.47
CA LEU A 286 31.76 10.97 -17.90
C LEU A 286 31.88 12.25 -18.73
N GLN A 287 32.82 13.14 -18.36
CA GLN A 287 33.13 14.34 -19.15
C GLN A 287 33.73 13.97 -20.55
N LYS A 288 34.64 13.01 -20.58
CA LYS A 288 35.20 12.51 -21.87
C LYS A 288 34.14 11.89 -22.79
N GLU A 289 33.14 11.26 -22.23
CA GLU A 289 32.00 10.70 -22.97
C GLU A 289 30.92 11.76 -23.28
N GLY A 290 31.05 13.00 -22.78
CA GLY A 290 30.07 14.07 -22.96
C GLY A 290 28.75 13.83 -22.24
N LEU A 291 28.78 13.11 -21.11
CA LEU A 291 27.64 12.86 -20.26
C LEU A 291 27.59 13.80 -19.05
N LEU A 292 28.71 14.45 -18.74
CA LEU A 292 28.85 15.42 -17.66
C LEU A 292 29.52 16.69 -18.20
N GLU A 293 29.01 17.85 -17.87
CA GLU A 293 29.58 19.13 -18.26
C GLU A 293 30.86 19.43 -17.47
N GLU A 294 31.86 20.08 -18.15
CA GLU A 294 33.11 20.47 -17.49
C GLU A 294 32.84 21.40 -16.30
N GLY A 295 33.42 21.09 -15.15
CA GLY A 295 33.31 21.89 -13.95
C GLY A 295 32.05 21.62 -13.09
N THR A 296 31.19 20.69 -13.51
CA THR A 296 30.04 20.23 -12.70
C THR A 296 30.37 18.94 -11.96
N SER A 297 29.88 18.81 -10.72
CA SER A 297 30.05 17.59 -9.92
C SER A 297 28.94 16.58 -10.20
N LEU A 298 29.30 15.29 -10.17
CA LEU A 298 28.35 14.17 -10.24
C LEU A 298 27.32 14.20 -9.09
N PHE A 299 27.66 14.87 -7.98
CA PHE A 299 26.78 15.00 -6.80
C PHE A 299 25.92 16.27 -6.81
N SER A 300 25.95 17.07 -7.87
CA SER A 300 25.01 18.18 -8.02
C SER A 300 23.59 17.66 -8.27
N ALA A 301 22.58 18.43 -7.87
CA ALA A 301 21.16 18.04 -7.97
C ALA A 301 20.79 17.63 -9.42
N ALA A 302 21.28 18.35 -10.43
CA ALA A 302 21.03 18.05 -11.85
C ALA A 302 21.61 16.69 -12.31
N ASN A 303 22.69 16.22 -11.67
CA ASN A 303 23.42 15.01 -12.06
C ASN A 303 23.07 13.77 -11.21
N ILE A 304 22.13 13.89 -10.27
CA ILE A 304 21.68 12.76 -9.42
C ILE A 304 21.22 11.55 -10.26
N PRO A 305 20.46 11.69 -11.37
CA PRO A 305 20.11 10.56 -12.22
C PRO A 305 21.33 9.85 -12.81
N LEU A 306 22.35 10.61 -13.20
CA LEU A 306 23.60 10.04 -13.75
C LEU A 306 24.37 9.25 -12.68
N LEU A 307 24.47 9.78 -11.46
CA LEU A 307 25.04 9.07 -10.31
C LEU A 307 24.30 7.75 -10.02
N HIS A 308 22.97 7.76 -10.13
CA HIS A 308 22.16 6.57 -9.95
C HIS A 308 22.52 5.47 -10.98
N HIS A 309 22.60 5.83 -12.26
CA HIS A 309 22.98 4.88 -13.31
C HIS A 309 24.39 4.33 -13.14
N VAL A 310 25.34 5.16 -12.69
CA VAL A 310 26.72 4.71 -12.36
C VAL A 310 26.71 3.69 -11.22
N ASN A 311 25.98 3.97 -10.14
CA ASN A 311 25.85 3.08 -9.00
C ASN A 311 25.15 1.76 -9.39
N ALA A 312 24.07 1.81 -10.17
CA ALA A 312 23.37 0.62 -10.64
C ALA A 312 24.30 -0.26 -11.51
N ALA A 313 25.05 0.35 -12.44
CA ALA A 313 26.03 -0.36 -13.28
C ALA A 313 27.19 -0.94 -12.46
N LEU A 314 27.70 -0.21 -11.47
CA LEU A 314 28.75 -0.69 -10.59
C LEU A 314 28.29 -1.89 -9.74
N ARG A 315 27.09 -1.84 -9.17
CA ARG A 315 26.46 -2.95 -8.46
C ARG A 315 26.28 -4.16 -9.39
N ALA A 316 25.75 -3.96 -10.59
CA ALA A 316 25.54 -5.02 -11.57
C ALA A 316 26.84 -5.77 -11.93
N HIS A 317 27.96 -5.05 -12.08
CA HIS A 317 29.25 -5.63 -12.42
C HIS A 317 29.96 -6.33 -11.26
N LYS A 318 29.76 -5.85 -10.02
CA LYS A 318 30.60 -6.24 -8.87
C LYS A 318 29.90 -7.13 -7.85
N LEU A 319 28.56 -7.13 -7.82
CA LEU A 319 27.78 -7.88 -6.81
C LEU A 319 26.89 -8.96 -7.40
N PHE A 320 26.66 -8.96 -8.71
CA PHE A 320 25.75 -9.91 -9.35
C PHE A 320 26.48 -10.74 -10.40
N GLU A 321 26.46 -12.06 -10.23
CA GLU A 321 27.15 -13.00 -11.10
C GLU A 321 26.18 -13.84 -11.94
N LYS A 322 26.54 -14.03 -13.22
CA LYS A 322 25.81 -14.91 -14.12
C LYS A 322 25.87 -16.34 -13.64
N ASP A 323 24.78 -17.08 -13.79
CA ASP A 323 24.59 -18.47 -13.36
C ASP A 323 24.61 -18.67 -11.83
N VAL A 324 24.70 -17.60 -11.04
CA VAL A 324 24.56 -17.57 -9.57
C VAL A 324 23.32 -16.78 -9.18
N ASP A 325 23.30 -15.48 -9.49
CA ASP A 325 22.18 -14.58 -9.11
C ASP A 325 21.13 -14.47 -10.23
N TYR A 326 21.53 -14.73 -11.48
CA TYR A 326 20.64 -14.71 -12.66
C TYR A 326 21.14 -15.61 -13.78
N ILE A 327 20.23 -15.97 -14.67
CA ILE A 327 20.54 -16.67 -15.92
C ILE A 327 20.09 -15.82 -17.11
N VAL A 328 20.76 -15.98 -18.26
CA VAL A 328 20.36 -15.38 -19.53
C VAL A 328 19.55 -16.41 -20.33
N LYS A 329 18.27 -16.12 -20.58
CA LYS A 329 17.37 -17.01 -21.32
C LYS A 329 16.86 -16.30 -22.58
N GLY A 330 17.51 -16.52 -23.71
CA GLY A 330 17.27 -15.75 -24.92
C GLY A 330 17.76 -14.30 -24.78
N ASP A 331 16.87 -13.33 -24.96
CA ASP A 331 17.15 -11.91 -24.75
C ASP A 331 16.71 -11.38 -23.36
N ASP A 332 16.29 -12.27 -22.44
CA ASP A 332 15.80 -11.88 -21.13
C ASP A 332 16.74 -12.33 -20.00
N ILE A 333 16.83 -11.51 -18.96
CA ILE A 333 17.49 -11.84 -17.69
C ILE A 333 16.44 -12.43 -16.75
N VAL A 334 16.71 -13.63 -16.22
CA VAL A 334 15.83 -14.31 -15.26
C VAL A 334 16.55 -14.46 -13.93
N ILE A 335 15.94 -13.92 -12.87
CA ILE A 335 16.51 -13.94 -11.51
C ILE A 335 16.53 -15.37 -10.96
N VAL A 336 17.59 -15.72 -10.23
CA VAL A 336 17.68 -16.95 -9.44
C VAL A 336 17.50 -16.62 -7.97
N ASP A 337 16.57 -17.28 -7.31
CA ASP A 337 16.34 -17.13 -5.87
C ASP A 337 17.53 -17.69 -5.07
N GLU A 338 18.17 -16.84 -4.29
CA GLU A 338 19.36 -17.15 -3.48
C GLU A 338 19.11 -18.31 -2.49
N HIS A 339 17.89 -18.46 -1.98
CA HIS A 339 17.57 -19.47 -0.96
C HIS A 339 17.12 -20.80 -1.54
N THR A 340 16.45 -20.77 -2.69
CA THR A 340 15.85 -21.99 -3.28
C THR A 340 16.59 -22.46 -4.54
N GLY A 341 17.44 -21.62 -5.14
CA GLY A 341 18.10 -21.88 -6.43
C GLY A 341 17.13 -21.98 -7.62
N ARG A 342 15.87 -21.54 -7.45
CA ARG A 342 14.83 -21.58 -8.49
C ARG A 342 14.81 -20.29 -9.30
N THR A 343 14.53 -20.43 -10.59
CA THR A 343 14.34 -19.28 -11.47
C THR A 343 13.00 -18.59 -11.18
N MET A 344 13.03 -17.26 -11.08
CA MET A 344 11.85 -16.41 -10.83
C MET A 344 11.48 -15.69 -12.12
N GLU A 345 10.72 -16.34 -12.98
CA GLU A 345 10.24 -15.72 -14.23
C GLU A 345 9.28 -14.56 -13.94
N GLY A 346 9.42 -13.47 -14.72
CA GLY A 346 8.59 -12.28 -14.59
C GLY A 346 8.94 -11.32 -13.45
N ARG A 347 9.91 -11.67 -12.57
CA ARG A 347 10.45 -10.73 -11.57
C ARG A 347 11.63 -9.97 -12.15
N ARG A 348 11.74 -8.70 -11.74
CA ARG A 348 12.85 -7.81 -12.11
C ARG A 348 13.39 -7.14 -10.86
N TRP A 349 14.70 -6.87 -10.85
CA TRP A 349 15.28 -5.99 -9.83
C TRP A 349 14.83 -4.56 -10.08
N SER A 350 14.60 -3.82 -9.02
CA SER A 350 14.28 -2.40 -9.02
C SER A 350 15.53 -1.52 -9.16
N GLU A 351 15.32 -0.22 -9.22
CA GLU A 351 16.38 0.79 -9.14
C GLU A 351 17.40 0.70 -10.28
N GLY A 352 16.95 0.47 -11.51
CA GLY A 352 17.83 0.42 -12.67
C GLY A 352 18.80 -0.77 -12.71
N LEU A 353 18.85 -1.59 -11.65
CA LEU A 353 19.79 -2.71 -11.55
C LEU A 353 19.53 -3.77 -12.63
N HIS A 354 18.27 -4.07 -12.93
CA HIS A 354 17.93 -5.06 -13.96
C HIS A 354 18.41 -4.59 -15.33
N GLN A 355 18.17 -3.34 -15.68
CA GLN A 355 18.63 -2.72 -16.92
C GLN A 355 20.17 -2.65 -16.99
N ALA A 356 20.82 -2.37 -15.86
CA ALA A 356 22.28 -2.41 -15.78
C ALA A 356 22.84 -3.81 -16.02
N ILE A 357 22.15 -4.86 -15.57
CA ILE A 357 22.52 -6.26 -15.84
C ILE A 357 22.22 -6.63 -17.31
N GLU A 358 21.08 -6.18 -17.86
CA GLU A 358 20.75 -6.31 -19.28
C GLU A 358 21.85 -5.65 -20.15
N ALA A 359 22.32 -4.45 -19.78
CA ALA A 359 23.44 -3.77 -20.44
C ALA A 359 24.76 -4.53 -20.29
N LYS A 360 25.06 -5.06 -19.10
CA LYS A 360 26.26 -5.87 -18.80
C LYS A 360 26.31 -7.11 -19.68
N GLU A 361 25.22 -7.84 -19.85
CA GLU A 361 25.13 -9.07 -20.65
C GLU A 361 24.90 -8.79 -22.15
N GLY A 362 24.70 -7.53 -22.54
CA GLY A 362 24.49 -7.13 -23.94
C GLY A 362 23.17 -7.63 -24.54
N VAL A 363 22.19 -7.94 -23.70
CA VAL A 363 20.84 -8.30 -24.13
C VAL A 363 19.99 -7.04 -24.37
N LYS A 364 18.76 -7.21 -24.87
CA LYS A 364 17.84 -6.09 -25.07
C LYS A 364 17.54 -5.44 -23.72
N ILE A 365 17.82 -4.14 -23.61
CA ILE A 365 17.46 -3.36 -22.43
C ILE A 365 15.98 -2.98 -22.56
N ASN A 366 15.19 -3.39 -21.57
CA ASN A 366 13.79 -3.04 -21.48
C ASN A 366 13.61 -1.74 -20.70
N ASN A 367 12.58 -0.96 -21.01
CA ASN A 367 12.35 0.33 -20.37
C ASN A 367 12.22 0.18 -18.83
N GLU A 368 12.72 1.16 -18.13
CA GLU A 368 12.54 1.27 -16.68
C GLU A 368 11.12 1.72 -16.38
N ASN A 369 10.57 1.27 -15.25
CA ASN A 369 9.29 1.77 -14.80
C ASN A 369 9.51 3.02 -13.92
N GLN A 370 8.92 4.13 -14.34
CA GLN A 370 8.94 5.37 -13.59
C GLN A 370 7.71 5.47 -12.67
N THR A 371 7.88 5.98 -11.45
CA THR A 371 6.78 6.28 -10.55
C THR A 371 5.95 7.43 -11.10
N LEU A 372 4.69 7.18 -11.42
CA LEU A 372 3.73 8.20 -11.87
C LEU A 372 3.03 8.87 -10.69
N ALA A 373 2.64 8.09 -9.71
CA ALA A 373 2.04 8.56 -8.47
C ALA A 373 2.33 7.58 -7.34
N SER A 374 2.50 8.08 -6.14
CA SER A 374 2.69 7.25 -4.95
C SER A 374 2.08 7.90 -3.72
N ILE A 375 1.65 7.08 -2.75
CA ILE A 375 1.24 7.54 -1.43
C ILE A 375 1.43 6.41 -0.43
N THR A 376 1.86 6.71 0.79
CA THR A 376 1.86 5.72 1.86
C THR A 376 0.46 5.53 2.43
N PHE A 377 0.17 4.35 2.97
CA PHE A 377 -1.10 4.12 3.67
C PHE A 377 -1.29 5.11 4.83
N GLN A 378 -0.21 5.44 5.53
CA GLN A 378 -0.23 6.40 6.62
C GLN A 378 -0.77 7.76 6.16
N ASN A 379 -0.22 8.29 5.08
CA ASN A 379 -0.62 9.59 4.55
C ASN A 379 -1.98 9.54 3.88
N TYR A 380 -2.32 8.44 3.20
CA TYR A 380 -3.66 8.27 2.61
C TYR A 380 -4.77 8.31 3.68
N PHE A 381 -4.65 7.51 4.75
CA PHE A 381 -5.70 7.47 5.79
C PHE A 381 -5.77 8.74 6.64
N ARG A 382 -4.72 9.56 6.66
CA ARG A 382 -4.73 10.89 7.29
C ARG A 382 -5.52 11.96 6.51
N ILE A 383 -5.89 11.69 5.25
CA ILE A 383 -6.69 12.63 4.42
C ILE A 383 -8.14 12.65 4.87
N TYR A 384 -8.66 11.55 5.44
CA TYR A 384 -10.05 11.52 5.90
C TYR A 384 -10.30 12.55 7.00
N ASP A 385 -11.43 13.28 6.91
CA ASP A 385 -11.87 14.20 7.97
C ASP A 385 -11.98 13.47 9.32
N LYS A 386 -12.44 12.23 9.29
CA LYS A 386 -12.58 11.35 10.45
C LYS A 386 -12.20 9.92 10.11
N LEU A 387 -11.28 9.37 10.87
CA LEU A 387 -10.80 7.99 10.76
C LEU A 387 -11.16 7.22 12.02
N ALA A 388 -11.65 5.99 11.87
CA ALA A 388 -11.88 5.06 12.97
C ALA A 388 -11.42 3.66 12.57
N GLY A 389 -11.15 2.82 13.56
CA GLY A 389 -10.73 1.45 13.27
C GLY A 389 -11.20 0.46 14.31
N MET A 390 -11.31 -0.80 13.91
CA MET A 390 -11.65 -1.89 14.81
C MET A 390 -10.74 -3.10 14.58
N THR A 391 -10.36 -3.76 15.65
CA THR A 391 -9.61 -5.03 15.66
C THR A 391 -9.76 -5.72 17.00
N GLY A 392 -9.30 -6.96 17.10
CA GLY A 392 -9.22 -7.69 18.37
C GLY A 392 -7.93 -7.49 19.16
N THR A 393 -6.96 -6.73 18.63
CA THR A 393 -5.56 -6.72 19.11
C THR A 393 -4.84 -5.38 18.91
N ALA A 394 -5.46 -4.25 19.26
CA ALA A 394 -4.87 -2.93 19.09
C ALA A 394 -4.00 -2.46 20.26
N ASP A 395 -4.27 -2.90 21.49
CA ASP A 395 -3.64 -2.40 22.73
C ASP A 395 -2.09 -2.55 22.69
N THR A 396 -1.59 -3.61 22.07
CA THR A 396 -0.14 -3.83 21.92
C THR A 396 0.55 -2.76 21.09
N GLU A 397 -0.14 -2.16 20.12
CA GLU A 397 0.35 -1.15 19.18
C GLU A 397 -0.32 0.23 19.42
N ALA A 398 -0.99 0.42 20.57
CA ALA A 398 -1.72 1.65 20.90
C ALA A 398 -0.86 2.91 20.80
N PHE A 399 0.43 2.80 21.13
CA PHE A 399 1.39 3.90 21.01
C PHE A 399 1.58 4.31 19.54
N GLU A 400 1.75 3.34 18.64
CA GLU A 400 1.96 3.59 17.21
C GLU A 400 0.71 4.19 16.57
N PHE A 401 -0.47 3.66 16.85
CA PHE A 401 -1.73 4.23 16.38
C PHE A 401 -1.93 5.69 16.79
N ASN A 402 -1.59 6.00 18.03
CA ASN A 402 -1.69 7.38 18.50
C ASN A 402 -0.62 8.28 17.88
N HIS A 403 0.62 7.81 17.78
CA HIS A 403 1.75 8.62 17.27
C HIS A 403 1.65 8.91 15.78
N ILE A 404 1.26 7.91 14.97
CA ILE A 404 1.21 8.02 13.51
C ILE A 404 -0.13 8.60 13.03
N TYR A 405 -1.24 8.08 13.55
CA TYR A 405 -2.59 8.38 13.04
C TYR A 405 -3.43 9.26 13.97
N GLY A 406 -2.94 9.58 15.16
CA GLY A 406 -3.72 10.32 16.17
C GLY A 406 -4.87 9.49 16.79
N LEU A 407 -4.91 8.18 16.55
CA LEU A 407 -6.00 7.31 16.95
C LEU A 407 -5.82 6.78 18.38
N GLU A 408 -6.72 7.13 19.27
CA GLU A 408 -6.78 6.58 20.64
C GLU A 408 -7.40 5.17 20.62
N THR A 409 -6.72 4.20 21.25
CA THR A 409 -7.24 2.83 21.38
C THR A 409 -8.09 2.71 22.64
N VAL A 410 -9.29 2.17 22.50
CA VAL A 410 -10.24 1.91 23.60
C VAL A 410 -10.57 0.41 23.63
N VAL A 411 -10.20 -0.25 24.74
CA VAL A 411 -10.46 -1.67 24.93
C VAL A 411 -11.89 -1.85 25.44
N ILE A 412 -12.72 -2.51 24.65
CA ILE A 412 -14.11 -2.81 24.99
C ILE A 412 -14.17 -4.14 25.76
N PRO A 413 -14.90 -4.21 26.88
CA PRO A 413 -15.08 -5.46 27.60
C PRO A 413 -15.86 -6.48 26.75
N THR A 414 -15.60 -7.76 26.98
CA THR A 414 -16.35 -8.84 26.33
C THR A 414 -17.78 -8.93 26.88
N ASN A 415 -18.74 -9.33 26.02
CA ASN A 415 -20.13 -9.51 26.41
C ASN A 415 -20.30 -10.60 27.50
N ARG A 416 -19.53 -11.68 27.39
CA ARG A 416 -19.45 -12.74 28.40
C ARG A 416 -18.01 -12.90 28.88
N PRO A 417 -17.78 -13.30 30.16
CA PRO A 417 -16.43 -13.55 30.65
C PRO A 417 -15.70 -14.60 29.78
N MET A 418 -14.43 -14.33 29.45
CA MET A 418 -13.59 -15.28 28.73
C MET A 418 -13.18 -16.44 29.68
N VAL A 419 -13.46 -17.67 29.25
CA VAL A 419 -13.13 -18.90 30.02
C VAL A 419 -12.01 -19.72 29.34
N ARG A 420 -11.44 -19.24 28.21
CA ARG A 420 -10.34 -19.90 27.53
C ARG A 420 -9.11 -20.03 28.44
N MET A 421 -8.48 -21.22 28.43
CA MET A 421 -7.23 -21.50 29.15
C MET A 421 -6.02 -21.30 28.25
N ASP A 422 -5.25 -20.26 28.49
CA ASP A 422 -3.97 -20.04 27.81
C ASP A 422 -2.86 -20.73 28.62
N MET A 423 -2.39 -21.90 28.12
CA MET A 423 -1.39 -22.73 28.78
C MET A 423 0.01 -22.13 28.59
N ALA A 424 0.94 -22.50 29.48
CA ALA A 424 2.36 -22.10 29.34
C ALA A 424 2.99 -22.65 28.06
N ASP A 425 3.94 -21.89 27.53
CA ASP A 425 4.72 -22.30 26.35
C ASP A 425 5.61 -23.50 26.70
N LYS A 426 5.73 -24.45 25.75
CA LYS A 426 6.65 -25.58 25.85
C LYS A 426 7.85 -25.33 24.95
N ILE A 427 9.06 -25.35 25.52
CA ILE A 427 10.30 -25.04 24.80
C ILE A 427 11.18 -26.29 24.76
N TYR A 428 11.55 -26.66 23.53
CA TYR A 428 12.38 -27.83 23.23
C TYR A 428 13.77 -27.39 22.72
N LEU A 429 14.75 -28.29 22.78
CA LEU A 429 16.08 -27.99 22.26
C LEU A 429 16.09 -27.97 20.73
N THR A 430 15.39 -28.89 20.07
CA THR A 430 15.37 -29.04 18.63
C THR A 430 13.98 -28.90 18.03
N ALA A 431 13.93 -28.54 16.74
CA ALA A 431 12.69 -28.47 15.99
C ALA A 431 12.01 -29.86 15.87
N GLN A 432 12.82 -30.95 15.79
CA GLN A 432 12.27 -32.29 15.71
C GLN A 432 11.47 -32.66 16.95
N GLU A 433 12.01 -32.43 18.15
CA GLU A 433 11.32 -32.68 19.42
C GLU A 433 10.05 -31.88 19.56
N LYS A 434 10.10 -30.62 19.11
CA LYS A 434 8.93 -29.73 19.04
C LYS A 434 7.80 -30.34 18.21
N TYR A 435 8.11 -30.80 16.99
CA TYR A 435 7.10 -31.41 16.12
C TYR A 435 6.57 -32.73 16.64
N GLU A 436 7.41 -33.58 17.27
CA GLU A 436 6.98 -34.81 17.95
C GLU A 436 5.96 -34.50 19.05
N ALA A 437 6.20 -33.48 19.86
CA ALA A 437 5.30 -33.04 20.92
C ALA A 437 3.99 -32.44 20.38
N ILE A 438 4.03 -31.67 19.29
CA ILE A 438 2.83 -31.14 18.60
C ILE A 438 1.96 -32.29 18.09
N VAL A 439 2.55 -33.29 17.46
CA VAL A 439 1.82 -34.49 16.97
C VAL A 439 1.18 -35.26 18.11
N ALA A 440 1.86 -35.39 19.25
CA ALA A 440 1.31 -36.05 20.42
C ALA A 440 0.07 -35.30 21.00
N ASP A 441 0.13 -33.97 21.04
CA ASP A 441 -1.01 -33.15 21.50
C ASP A 441 -2.18 -33.21 20.52
N ILE A 442 -1.92 -33.15 19.21
CA ILE A 442 -2.95 -33.34 18.17
C ILE A 442 -3.65 -34.72 18.33
N LYS A 443 -2.87 -35.80 18.51
CA LYS A 443 -3.45 -37.14 18.74
C LYS A 443 -4.39 -37.15 19.94
N ALA A 444 -3.94 -36.58 21.08
CA ALA A 444 -4.74 -36.49 22.27
C ALA A 444 -6.02 -35.64 22.09
N CYS A 445 -5.97 -34.58 21.23
CA CYS A 445 -7.17 -33.81 20.88
C CYS A 445 -8.14 -34.62 20.02
N VAL A 446 -7.66 -35.35 19.04
CA VAL A 446 -8.48 -36.21 18.15
C VAL A 446 -9.15 -37.30 18.95
N GLU A 447 -8.42 -37.96 19.87
CA GLU A 447 -9.00 -39.00 20.76
C GLU A 447 -10.12 -38.49 21.66
N ARG A 448 -10.02 -37.22 22.13
CA ARG A 448 -11.07 -36.58 22.94
C ARG A 448 -12.22 -36.02 22.08
N GLY A 449 -12.11 -36.07 20.75
CA GLY A 449 -13.08 -35.39 19.87
C GLY A 449 -12.97 -33.86 19.92
N GLN A 450 -11.85 -33.30 20.41
CA GLN A 450 -11.60 -31.86 20.48
C GLN A 450 -11.04 -31.35 19.17
N PRO A 451 -11.66 -30.35 18.51
CA PRO A 451 -11.08 -29.71 17.31
C PRO A 451 -9.79 -28.96 17.63
N SER A 452 -8.83 -29.04 16.75
CA SER A 452 -7.54 -28.34 16.89
C SER A 452 -7.21 -27.50 15.67
N LEU A 453 -6.77 -26.26 15.91
CA LEU A 453 -6.24 -25.35 14.91
C LEU A 453 -4.75 -25.14 15.16
N VAL A 454 -3.92 -25.54 14.21
CA VAL A 454 -2.48 -25.43 14.29
C VAL A 454 -2.01 -24.25 13.45
N GLY A 455 -1.49 -23.21 14.13
CA GLY A 455 -0.93 -22.01 13.49
C GLY A 455 0.54 -22.21 13.14
N THR A 456 0.90 -21.95 11.88
CA THR A 456 2.29 -21.98 11.37
C THR A 456 2.66 -20.61 10.80
N ILE A 457 3.95 -20.24 10.83
CA ILE A 457 4.41 -18.94 10.33
C ILE A 457 4.57 -18.96 8.80
N SER A 458 5.03 -20.08 8.23
CA SER A 458 5.31 -20.18 6.80
C SER A 458 4.53 -21.32 6.13
N ILE A 459 4.47 -21.26 4.79
CA ILE A 459 3.86 -22.31 3.96
C ILE A 459 4.70 -23.60 4.11
N GLU A 460 6.02 -23.50 4.12
CA GLU A 460 6.95 -24.61 4.25
C GLU A 460 6.71 -25.37 5.57
N ASN A 461 6.56 -24.66 6.68
CA ASN A 461 6.27 -25.25 7.98
C ASN A 461 4.89 -25.94 8.00
N SER A 462 3.91 -25.37 7.28
CA SER A 462 2.58 -25.98 7.13
C SER A 462 2.63 -27.29 6.32
N GLU A 463 3.41 -27.32 5.24
CA GLU A 463 3.60 -28.49 4.40
C GLU A 463 4.43 -29.56 5.11
N LEU A 464 5.48 -29.18 5.85
CA LEU A 464 6.26 -30.08 6.69
C LEU A 464 5.38 -30.79 7.72
N LEU A 465 4.62 -30.03 8.51
CA LEU A 465 3.73 -30.60 9.50
C LEU A 465 2.65 -31.50 8.86
N SER A 466 2.08 -31.07 7.72
CA SER A 466 1.14 -31.89 6.96
C SER A 466 1.76 -33.22 6.52
N SER A 467 3.03 -33.23 6.09
CA SER A 467 3.75 -34.46 5.72
C SER A 467 3.91 -35.42 6.91
N ILE A 468 4.21 -34.87 8.10
CA ILE A 468 4.36 -35.63 9.35
C ILE A 468 3.01 -36.24 9.74
N LEU A 469 1.93 -35.44 9.74
CA LEU A 469 0.58 -35.92 10.09
C LEU A 469 0.05 -36.99 9.13
N ARG A 470 0.40 -36.91 7.83
CA ARG A 470 0.09 -37.97 6.85
C ARG A 470 0.80 -39.29 7.16
N LYS A 471 2.06 -39.23 7.55
CA LYS A 471 2.82 -40.44 7.98
C LYS A 471 2.18 -41.09 9.21
N GLU A 472 1.68 -40.28 10.14
CA GLU A 472 0.99 -40.71 11.35
C GLU A 472 -0.49 -41.05 11.11
N LYS A 473 -0.96 -41.00 9.86
CA LYS A 473 -2.34 -41.31 9.43
C LYS A 473 -3.42 -40.45 10.11
N ILE A 474 -3.09 -39.21 10.51
CA ILE A 474 -4.03 -38.26 11.09
C ILE A 474 -4.71 -37.49 9.94
N LYS A 475 -6.04 -37.55 9.89
CA LYS A 475 -6.83 -36.73 8.94
C LYS A 475 -6.73 -35.26 9.31
N HIS A 476 -6.36 -34.43 8.35
CA HIS A 476 -6.24 -33.00 8.56
C HIS A 476 -6.50 -32.22 7.27
N GLN A 477 -6.78 -30.93 7.41
CA GLN A 477 -6.92 -29.97 6.31
C GLN A 477 -5.83 -28.92 6.43
N VAL A 478 -5.37 -28.38 5.29
CA VAL A 478 -4.33 -27.32 5.24
C VAL A 478 -4.94 -26.09 4.60
N LEU A 479 -4.83 -24.96 5.31
CA LEU A 479 -5.28 -23.65 4.92
C LEU A 479 -4.07 -22.75 4.74
N ASN A 480 -3.67 -22.54 3.49
CA ASN A 480 -2.56 -21.64 3.14
C ASN A 480 -2.89 -20.91 1.82
N ALA A 481 -2.03 -19.98 1.40
CA ALA A 481 -2.23 -19.16 0.21
C ALA A 481 -2.44 -19.95 -1.11
N LYS A 482 -2.09 -21.25 -1.15
CA LYS A 482 -2.31 -22.11 -2.33
C LYS A 482 -3.76 -22.55 -2.48
N PHE A 483 -4.60 -22.41 -1.46
CA PHE A 483 -5.98 -22.95 -1.40
C PHE A 483 -7.05 -21.89 -1.12
N HIS A 484 -6.84 -20.65 -1.56
CA HIS A 484 -7.78 -19.54 -1.33
C HIS A 484 -9.24 -19.84 -1.73
N SER A 485 -9.45 -20.53 -2.85
CA SER A 485 -10.80 -20.86 -3.32
C SER A 485 -11.58 -21.82 -2.41
N GLN A 486 -10.89 -22.57 -1.53
CA GLN A 486 -11.48 -23.53 -0.61
C GLN A 486 -11.46 -23.06 0.85
N GLU A 487 -10.97 -21.85 1.10
CA GLU A 487 -10.78 -21.30 2.45
C GLU A 487 -12.06 -21.31 3.28
N ALA A 488 -13.15 -20.82 2.72
CA ALA A 488 -14.43 -20.77 3.41
C ALA A 488 -14.97 -22.17 3.80
N ASP A 489 -14.82 -23.16 2.92
CA ASP A 489 -15.25 -24.53 3.18
C ASP A 489 -14.38 -25.20 4.28
N ILE A 490 -13.07 -24.98 4.26
CA ILE A 490 -12.13 -25.52 5.27
C ILE A 490 -12.42 -24.90 6.64
N VAL A 491 -12.61 -23.59 6.71
CA VAL A 491 -12.96 -22.90 7.97
C VAL A 491 -14.31 -23.35 8.52
N ALA A 492 -15.30 -23.56 7.63
CA ALA A 492 -16.61 -24.06 8.02
C ALA A 492 -16.55 -25.44 8.70
N GLN A 493 -15.56 -26.25 8.36
CA GLN A 493 -15.36 -27.60 8.92
C GLN A 493 -14.39 -27.64 10.12
N ALA A 494 -13.62 -26.59 10.34
CA ALA A 494 -12.57 -26.55 11.38
C ALA A 494 -13.11 -26.71 12.80
N GLY A 495 -14.39 -26.41 13.03
CA GLY A 495 -15.07 -26.58 14.31
C GLY A 495 -15.74 -27.96 14.55
N LEU A 496 -15.64 -28.90 13.61
CA LEU A 496 -16.22 -30.23 13.74
C LEU A 496 -15.48 -31.06 14.80
N PRO A 497 -16.15 -32.02 15.49
CA PRO A 497 -15.51 -32.87 16.48
C PRO A 497 -14.26 -33.59 15.93
N GLY A 498 -13.12 -33.42 16.63
CA GLY A 498 -11.84 -34.04 16.25
C GLY A 498 -11.22 -33.53 14.96
N ALA A 499 -11.71 -32.44 14.39
CA ALA A 499 -11.12 -31.81 13.19
C ALA A 499 -9.74 -31.27 13.49
N VAL A 500 -8.78 -31.48 12.57
CA VAL A 500 -7.43 -30.93 12.62
C VAL A 500 -7.24 -30.02 11.42
N THR A 501 -6.99 -28.74 11.69
CA THR A 501 -6.75 -27.74 10.64
C THR A 501 -5.39 -27.09 10.84
N ILE A 502 -4.52 -27.14 9.84
CA ILE A 502 -3.25 -26.41 9.82
C ILE A 502 -3.49 -25.11 9.06
N ALA A 503 -3.23 -23.97 9.66
CA ALA A 503 -3.41 -22.66 9.03
C ALA A 503 -2.12 -21.85 9.08
N THR A 504 -1.73 -21.23 7.96
CA THR A 504 -0.73 -20.17 7.98
C THR A 504 -1.32 -18.88 8.54
N ASN A 505 -0.47 -17.99 9.03
CA ASN A 505 -0.80 -16.86 9.88
C ASN A 505 -1.98 -15.98 9.37
N MET A 506 -2.04 -15.70 8.07
CA MET A 506 -3.08 -14.84 7.47
C MET A 506 -4.32 -15.61 7.00
N ALA A 507 -4.24 -16.92 6.85
CA ALA A 507 -5.33 -17.72 6.33
C ALA A 507 -6.51 -17.83 7.30
N GLY A 508 -7.72 -17.63 6.81
CA GLY A 508 -8.95 -17.64 7.62
C GLY A 508 -9.17 -16.36 8.46
N ARG A 509 -8.45 -15.26 8.22
CA ARG A 509 -8.69 -13.98 8.88
C ARG A 509 -10.04 -13.40 8.44
N GLY A 510 -10.78 -12.77 9.38
CA GLY A 510 -12.14 -12.26 9.09
C GLY A 510 -13.23 -13.32 8.97
N THR A 511 -12.88 -14.62 9.14
CA THR A 511 -13.86 -15.72 9.15
C THR A 511 -13.95 -16.35 10.53
N ASP A 512 -15.17 -16.75 10.92
CA ASP A 512 -15.45 -17.33 12.23
C ASP A 512 -15.42 -18.86 12.18
N ILE A 513 -14.82 -19.49 13.20
CA ILE A 513 -14.85 -20.95 13.38
C ILE A 513 -15.99 -21.27 14.34
N VAL A 514 -17.07 -21.79 13.80
CA VAL A 514 -18.26 -22.17 14.57
C VAL A 514 -18.07 -23.59 15.14
N LEU A 515 -18.15 -23.72 16.46
CA LEU A 515 -18.04 -25.03 17.14
C LEU A 515 -19.20 -25.93 16.72
N GLY A 516 -18.88 -27.16 16.31
CA GLY A 516 -19.87 -28.12 15.77
C GLY A 516 -20.05 -28.02 14.24
N GLY A 517 -19.33 -27.09 13.56
CA GLY A 517 -19.43 -26.81 12.13
C GLY A 517 -20.37 -25.65 11.80
N ASN A 518 -20.31 -25.12 10.58
CA ASN A 518 -21.15 -23.99 10.16
C ASN A 518 -22.53 -24.49 9.70
N LEU A 519 -23.54 -24.31 10.55
CA LEU A 519 -24.93 -24.69 10.33
C LEU A 519 -25.51 -24.09 9.03
N GLN A 520 -25.25 -22.80 8.78
CA GLN A 520 -25.79 -22.12 7.60
C GLN A 520 -25.18 -22.68 6.31
N ALA A 521 -23.89 -22.94 6.28
CA ALA A 521 -23.21 -23.56 5.14
C ALA A 521 -23.72 -24.98 4.86
N GLU A 522 -24.19 -25.73 5.90
CA GLU A 522 -24.83 -27.04 5.71
C GLU A 522 -26.24 -26.90 5.11
N ILE A 523 -27.00 -25.89 5.55
CA ILE A 523 -28.35 -25.60 5.04
C ILE A 523 -28.26 -25.13 3.57
N ASP A 524 -27.33 -24.24 3.24
CA ASP A 524 -27.15 -23.67 1.90
C ASP A 524 -26.73 -24.73 0.85
N LYS A 525 -26.09 -25.82 1.28
CA LYS A 525 -25.77 -26.99 0.42
C LYS A 525 -26.98 -27.83 0.02
N LEU A 526 -28.13 -27.62 0.66
CA LEU A 526 -29.37 -28.34 0.29
C LEU A 526 -29.95 -27.74 -1.00
N LYS A 527 -30.09 -28.57 -2.01
CA LYS A 527 -30.73 -28.16 -3.29
C LYS A 527 -32.24 -27.84 -3.14
N THR A 528 -32.92 -28.45 -2.17
CA THR A 528 -34.33 -28.22 -1.81
C THR A 528 -34.47 -28.29 -0.29
N PRO A 529 -34.41 -27.16 0.40
CA PRO A 529 -34.59 -27.13 1.84
C PRO A 529 -36.08 -27.40 2.19
N THR A 530 -36.34 -28.48 2.92
CA THR A 530 -37.63 -28.73 3.57
C THR A 530 -37.45 -28.43 5.05
N ASP A 531 -38.50 -27.91 5.71
CA ASP A 531 -38.43 -27.55 7.13
C ASP A 531 -38.02 -28.74 8.00
N GLU A 532 -38.47 -29.94 7.66
CA GLU A 532 -38.08 -31.17 8.39
C GLU A 532 -36.57 -31.46 8.31
N LYS A 533 -35.96 -31.28 7.11
CA LYS A 533 -34.51 -31.46 6.94
C LYS A 533 -33.70 -30.38 7.67
N ILE A 534 -34.16 -29.13 7.64
CA ILE A 534 -33.54 -28.04 8.38
C ILE A 534 -33.55 -28.31 9.87
N GLU A 535 -34.68 -28.75 10.42
CA GLU A 535 -34.83 -29.12 11.85
C GLU A 535 -33.91 -30.31 12.21
N GLN A 536 -33.80 -31.30 11.33
CA GLN A 536 -32.92 -32.44 11.52
C GLN A 536 -31.43 -32.00 11.55
N ILE A 537 -31.00 -31.17 10.63
CA ILE A 537 -29.63 -30.62 10.61
C ILE A 537 -29.36 -29.77 11.85
N LYS A 538 -30.29 -28.93 12.28
CA LYS A 538 -30.17 -28.15 13.52
C LYS A 538 -29.99 -29.06 14.74
N ALA A 539 -30.77 -30.16 14.84
CA ALA A 539 -30.68 -31.11 15.95
C ALA A 539 -29.34 -31.86 15.96
N GLU A 540 -28.83 -32.27 14.77
CA GLU A 540 -27.51 -32.89 14.63
C GLU A 540 -26.38 -31.92 14.95
N TRP A 541 -26.47 -30.69 14.44
CA TRP A 541 -25.51 -29.64 14.76
C TRP A 541 -25.45 -29.38 16.26
N LYS A 542 -26.58 -29.27 16.93
CA LYS A 542 -26.64 -29.05 18.38
C LYS A 542 -25.93 -30.15 19.16
N LYS A 543 -26.09 -31.42 18.77
CA LYS A 543 -25.38 -32.55 19.37
C LYS A 543 -23.86 -32.45 19.17
N ARG A 544 -23.42 -32.09 17.98
CA ARG A 544 -22.00 -31.89 17.66
C ARG A 544 -21.43 -30.73 18.45
N HIS A 545 -22.15 -29.61 18.55
CA HIS A 545 -21.76 -28.42 19.30
C HIS A 545 -21.57 -28.73 20.80
N GLU A 546 -22.56 -29.42 21.41
CA GLU A 546 -22.47 -29.81 22.81
C GLU A 546 -21.31 -30.79 23.06
N ALA A 547 -21.04 -31.72 22.15
CA ALA A 547 -19.91 -32.64 22.23
C ALA A 547 -18.55 -31.91 22.17
N VAL A 548 -18.42 -30.93 21.29
CA VAL A 548 -17.20 -30.14 21.19
C VAL A 548 -16.98 -29.28 22.45
N LEU A 549 -18.04 -28.67 22.99
CA LEU A 549 -17.95 -27.94 24.27
C LEU A 549 -17.53 -28.85 25.43
N ALA A 550 -18.09 -30.04 25.52
CA ALA A 550 -17.72 -31.02 26.52
C ALA A 550 -16.27 -31.52 26.39
N ALA A 551 -15.74 -31.59 25.15
CA ALA A 551 -14.35 -31.92 24.86
C ALA A 551 -13.35 -30.77 25.17
N GLY A 552 -13.83 -29.58 25.58
CA GLY A 552 -13.01 -28.42 25.95
C GLY A 552 -12.95 -27.33 24.88
N GLY A 553 -13.84 -27.36 23.87
CA GLY A 553 -13.91 -26.37 22.80
C GLY A 553 -12.70 -26.46 21.83
N LEU A 554 -12.44 -25.38 21.06
CA LEU A 554 -11.35 -25.34 20.11
C LEU A 554 -10.00 -25.21 20.83
N HIS A 555 -9.04 -26.10 20.46
CA HIS A 555 -7.66 -26.05 20.95
C HIS A 555 -6.77 -25.37 19.89
N ILE A 556 -6.02 -24.34 20.31
CA ILE A 556 -5.05 -23.63 19.46
C ILE A 556 -3.65 -24.12 19.76
N ILE A 557 -2.94 -24.58 18.73
CA ILE A 557 -1.54 -24.98 18.79
C ILE A 557 -0.72 -24.00 17.96
N GLY A 558 0.14 -23.19 18.60
CA GLY A 558 1.12 -22.37 17.91
C GLY A 558 2.43 -23.17 17.73
N THR A 559 2.93 -23.28 16.50
CA THR A 559 4.19 -23.99 16.23
C THR A 559 5.42 -23.15 16.52
N GLU A 560 5.23 -21.83 16.62
CA GLU A 560 6.29 -20.84 16.86
C GLU A 560 5.65 -19.56 17.43
N ARG A 561 6.49 -18.69 18.04
CA ARG A 561 6.09 -17.32 18.34
C ARG A 561 6.36 -16.42 17.15
N HIS A 562 5.41 -15.56 16.83
CA HIS A 562 5.55 -14.57 15.77
C HIS A 562 6.44 -13.40 16.21
N GLU A 563 6.90 -12.60 15.27
CA GLU A 563 7.66 -11.37 15.57
C GLU A 563 6.86 -10.37 16.40
N SER A 564 5.53 -10.36 16.27
CA SER A 564 4.63 -9.49 17.02
C SER A 564 3.71 -10.30 17.95
N ARG A 565 3.59 -9.86 19.21
CA ARG A 565 2.65 -10.41 20.21
C ARG A 565 1.20 -10.31 19.74
N ARG A 566 0.89 -9.31 18.95
CA ARG A 566 -0.43 -9.07 18.35
C ARG A 566 -0.89 -10.27 17.53
N ILE A 567 -0.01 -10.81 16.69
CA ILE A 567 -0.31 -11.97 15.83
C ILE A 567 -0.55 -13.23 16.68
N ASP A 568 0.24 -13.44 17.72
CA ASP A 568 0.00 -14.52 18.70
C ASP A 568 -1.37 -14.40 19.36
N ASN A 569 -1.76 -13.19 19.73
CA ASN A 569 -3.07 -12.90 20.33
C ASN A 569 -4.22 -13.10 19.33
N GLN A 570 -4.04 -12.78 18.05
CA GLN A 570 -5.01 -13.07 16.99
C GLN A 570 -5.22 -14.57 16.81
N LEU A 571 -4.13 -15.35 16.82
CA LEU A 571 -4.20 -16.80 16.73
C LEU A 571 -4.96 -17.37 17.94
N ARG A 572 -4.60 -16.98 19.18
CA ARG A 572 -5.33 -17.36 20.40
C ARG A 572 -6.80 -16.95 20.35
N GLY A 573 -7.09 -15.77 19.80
CA GLY A 573 -8.42 -15.19 19.69
C GLY A 573 -9.41 -15.97 18.82
N ARG A 574 -8.92 -16.97 18.07
CA ARG A 574 -9.81 -17.88 17.32
C ARG A 574 -10.55 -18.86 18.19
N SER A 575 -10.13 -19.04 19.46
CA SER A 575 -10.75 -19.92 20.47
C SER A 575 -11.30 -19.12 21.66
N GLY A 576 -12.27 -19.67 22.35
CA GLY A 576 -12.88 -19.11 23.58
C GLY A 576 -13.72 -17.85 23.26
N ARG A 577 -14.54 -17.89 22.21
CA ARG A 577 -15.43 -16.79 21.78
C ARG A 577 -16.75 -16.83 22.52
N GLN A 578 -17.33 -15.66 22.83
CA GLN A 578 -18.65 -15.49 23.46
C GLN A 578 -18.82 -16.35 24.76
N GLY A 579 -17.74 -16.57 25.53
CA GLY A 579 -17.76 -17.36 26.75
C GLY A 579 -17.68 -18.88 26.52
N ASP A 580 -17.42 -19.36 25.32
CA ASP A 580 -17.21 -20.77 25.03
C ASP A 580 -15.89 -21.27 25.65
N ALA A 581 -15.85 -22.55 25.98
CA ALA A 581 -14.62 -23.22 26.37
C ALA A 581 -13.59 -23.21 25.24
N GLY A 582 -12.33 -23.25 25.61
CA GLY A 582 -11.23 -23.29 24.65
C GLY A 582 -9.87 -23.31 25.33
N SER A 583 -8.84 -23.60 24.58
CA SER A 583 -7.46 -23.63 25.10
C SER A 583 -6.45 -23.22 24.06
N SER A 584 -5.29 -22.75 24.51
CA SER A 584 -4.16 -22.46 23.61
C SER A 584 -2.84 -22.89 24.22
N ARG A 585 -1.91 -23.34 23.38
CA ARG A 585 -0.52 -23.64 23.75
C ARG A 585 0.43 -23.36 22.60
N PHE A 586 1.59 -22.79 22.90
CA PHE A 586 2.69 -22.62 21.96
C PHE A 586 3.80 -23.63 22.21
N TYR A 587 4.33 -24.18 21.13
CA TYR A 587 5.45 -25.12 21.11
C TYR A 587 6.61 -24.44 20.40
N LEU A 588 7.74 -24.33 21.08
CA LEU A 588 8.89 -23.57 20.63
C LEU A 588 10.14 -24.44 20.62
N SER A 589 11.12 -24.11 19.77
CA SER A 589 12.46 -24.66 19.83
C SER A 589 13.52 -23.56 19.86
N LEU A 590 14.71 -23.87 20.34
CA LEU A 590 15.84 -22.94 20.29
C LEU A 590 16.30 -22.67 18.86
N GLU A 591 15.87 -23.49 17.90
CA GLU A 591 16.19 -23.36 16.47
C GLU A 591 15.23 -22.44 15.74
N ASP A 592 14.13 -22.03 16.36
CA ASP A 592 13.15 -21.12 15.75
C ASP A 592 13.77 -19.75 15.46
N PRO A 593 13.40 -19.05 14.36
CA PRO A 593 14.00 -17.79 13.94
C PRO A 593 14.05 -16.73 15.04
N LEU A 594 12.93 -16.51 15.74
CA LEU A 594 12.88 -15.56 16.84
C LEU A 594 13.83 -15.94 17.99
N MET A 595 13.93 -17.24 18.28
CA MET A 595 14.80 -17.74 19.35
C MET A 595 16.29 -17.61 18.96
N ARG A 596 16.65 -17.80 17.70
CA ARG A 596 18.03 -17.59 17.21
C ARG A 596 18.50 -16.15 17.38
N ILE A 597 17.63 -15.17 17.17
CA ILE A 597 17.97 -13.75 17.33
C ILE A 597 18.32 -13.41 18.78
N PHE A 598 17.67 -14.07 19.76
CA PHE A 598 17.76 -13.69 21.18
C PHE A 598 18.38 -14.75 22.08
N ALA A 599 18.32 -16.03 21.70
CA ALA A 599 18.99 -17.11 22.41
C ALA A 599 20.43 -17.19 21.93
N SER A 600 21.36 -16.49 22.60
CA SER A 600 22.78 -16.71 22.34
C SER A 600 23.11 -18.21 22.53
N GLU A 601 24.12 -18.72 21.81
CA GLU A 601 24.67 -20.06 22.01
C GLU A 601 24.96 -20.41 23.49
N LYS A 602 25.22 -19.36 24.29
CA LYS A 602 25.37 -19.43 25.75
C LYS A 602 24.11 -19.98 26.46
N MET A 603 22.90 -19.66 25.97
CA MET A 603 21.66 -20.15 26.58
C MET A 603 21.39 -21.61 26.25
N GLY A 604 21.68 -22.07 25.03
CA GLY A 604 21.61 -23.46 24.63
C GLY A 604 22.61 -24.31 25.41
N ASN A 605 23.83 -23.80 25.59
CA ASN A 605 24.87 -24.48 26.39
C ASN A 605 24.56 -24.49 27.88
N MET A 606 23.94 -23.45 28.41
CA MET A 606 23.47 -23.36 29.80
C MET A 606 22.33 -24.36 30.06
N MET A 607 21.39 -24.51 29.15
CA MET A 607 20.27 -25.45 29.25
C MET A 607 20.75 -26.90 29.20
N LYS A 608 21.72 -27.21 28.29
CA LYS A 608 22.39 -28.54 28.26
C LYS A 608 23.14 -28.81 29.57
N ARG A 609 23.76 -27.80 30.17
CA ARG A 609 24.46 -27.94 31.48
C ARG A 609 23.51 -28.11 32.65
N LEU A 610 22.26 -27.63 32.54
CA LEU A 610 21.18 -27.82 33.53
C LEU A 610 20.54 -29.21 33.47
N GLY A 611 21.06 -30.10 32.61
CA GLY A 611 20.70 -31.53 32.59
C GLY A 611 19.42 -31.84 31.82
N MET A 612 19.01 -31.00 30.88
CA MET A 612 17.89 -31.32 29.99
C MET A 612 18.16 -32.54 29.16
N GLU A 613 17.35 -33.58 29.33
CA GLU A 613 17.34 -34.77 28.49
C GLU A 613 16.54 -34.55 27.20
N ARG A 614 16.79 -35.39 26.22
CA ARG A 614 16.07 -35.36 24.94
C ARG A 614 14.59 -35.65 25.15
N GLY A 615 13.72 -34.79 24.64
CA GLY A 615 12.25 -34.89 24.76
C GLY A 615 11.69 -34.18 25.98
N GLU A 616 12.48 -33.61 26.87
CA GLU A 616 12.01 -32.76 27.94
C GLU A 616 11.69 -31.34 27.47
N SER A 617 10.61 -30.77 27.97
CA SER A 617 10.21 -29.39 27.71
C SER A 617 10.43 -28.49 28.93
N ILE A 618 10.85 -27.27 28.70
CA ILE A 618 10.88 -26.24 29.72
C ILE A 618 9.54 -25.52 29.71
N GLU A 619 8.87 -25.54 30.87
CA GLU A 619 7.65 -24.76 31.14
C GLU A 619 7.94 -23.83 32.32
N HIS A 620 8.50 -22.66 32.06
CA HIS A 620 8.80 -21.70 33.11
C HIS A 620 8.38 -20.27 32.77
N PRO A 621 7.64 -19.56 33.63
CA PRO A 621 7.15 -18.19 33.37
C PRO A 621 8.24 -17.17 33.07
N TRP A 622 9.47 -17.41 33.53
CA TRP A 622 10.60 -16.53 33.28
C TRP A 622 11.05 -16.57 31.83
N VAL A 623 11.01 -17.74 31.21
CA VAL A 623 11.39 -17.91 29.80
C VAL A 623 10.31 -17.29 28.90
N SER A 624 9.02 -17.49 29.20
CA SER A 624 7.93 -16.80 28.46
C SER A 624 8.07 -15.28 28.53
N ARG A 625 8.47 -14.71 29.68
CA ARG A 625 8.76 -13.27 29.79
C ARG A 625 9.97 -12.83 28.97
N ALA A 626 11.01 -13.67 28.88
CA ALA A 626 12.18 -13.35 28.07
C ALA A 626 11.82 -13.30 26.58
N ILE A 627 10.98 -14.23 26.10
CA ILE A 627 10.46 -14.25 24.73
C ILE A 627 9.59 -13.03 24.47
N GLU A 628 8.68 -12.68 25.38
CA GLU A 628 7.86 -11.47 25.27
C GLU A 628 8.70 -10.18 25.18
N ASN A 629 9.77 -10.08 25.95
CA ASN A 629 10.71 -8.96 25.86
C ASN A 629 11.47 -8.94 24.53
N ALA A 630 11.78 -10.13 23.97
CA ALA A 630 12.36 -10.26 22.66
C ALA A 630 11.41 -9.75 21.57
N GLN A 631 10.15 -10.17 21.60
CA GLN A 631 9.12 -9.69 20.68
C GLN A 631 8.96 -8.16 20.76
N ARG A 632 8.93 -7.58 21.97
CA ARG A 632 8.87 -6.11 22.14
C ARG A 632 10.04 -5.38 21.48
N LYS A 633 11.24 -5.95 21.48
CA LYS A 633 12.38 -5.35 20.79
C LYS A 633 12.22 -5.40 19.27
N VAL A 634 11.71 -6.51 18.74
CA VAL A 634 11.42 -6.64 17.29
C VAL A 634 10.30 -5.68 16.89
N GLU A 635 9.22 -5.62 17.68
CA GLU A 635 8.12 -4.67 17.48
C GLU A 635 8.65 -3.22 17.44
N GLY A 636 9.51 -2.84 18.41
CA GLY A 636 10.14 -1.52 18.45
C GLY A 636 10.99 -1.23 17.21
N ARG A 637 11.82 -2.18 16.76
CA ARG A 637 12.60 -2.01 15.52
C ARG A 637 11.72 -1.84 14.29
N ASN A 638 10.65 -2.65 14.18
CA ASN A 638 9.70 -2.55 13.07
C ASN A 638 8.97 -1.21 13.08
N PHE A 639 8.61 -0.71 14.26
CA PHE A 639 8.05 0.64 14.43
C PHE A 639 9.03 1.73 13.96
N ASP A 640 10.31 1.65 14.37
CA ASP A 640 11.32 2.63 13.98
C ASP A 640 11.53 2.64 12.45
N MET A 641 11.49 1.47 11.80
CA MET A 641 11.56 1.39 10.33
C MET A 641 10.34 2.05 9.66
N ARG A 642 9.10 1.76 10.13
CA ARG A 642 7.88 2.40 9.59
C ARG A 642 7.89 3.91 9.83
N LYS A 643 8.34 4.34 11.00
CA LYS A 643 8.49 5.76 11.33
C LYS A 643 9.51 6.45 10.43
N ALA A 644 10.65 5.82 10.16
CA ALA A 644 11.65 6.38 9.27
C ALA A 644 11.11 6.53 7.83
N LEU A 645 10.40 5.51 7.31
CA LEU A 645 9.75 5.60 6.00
C LEU A 645 8.75 6.77 5.95
N LEU A 646 7.93 6.91 6.98
CA LEU A 646 6.94 7.98 7.06
C LEU A 646 7.60 9.37 7.11
N GLU A 647 8.68 9.54 7.88
CA GLU A 647 9.38 10.82 8.01
C GLU A 647 9.96 11.31 6.67
N TYR A 648 10.37 10.41 5.78
CA TYR A 648 10.76 10.75 4.40
C TYR A 648 9.54 11.01 3.51
N ASP A 649 8.49 10.20 3.61
CA ASP A 649 7.28 10.39 2.80
C ASP A 649 6.47 11.63 3.22
N ASP A 650 6.55 12.07 4.48
CA ASP A 650 5.87 13.30 4.93
C ASP A 650 6.35 14.53 4.14
N VAL A 651 7.64 14.60 3.79
CA VAL A 651 8.17 15.69 2.94
C VAL A 651 7.56 15.63 1.54
N ALA A 652 7.58 14.45 0.92
CA ALA A 652 6.96 14.25 -0.39
C ALA A 652 5.43 14.48 -0.35
N ASN A 653 4.80 14.15 0.77
CA ASN A 653 3.37 14.33 0.97
C ASN A 653 2.95 15.80 1.06
N ASP A 654 3.74 16.63 1.70
CA ASP A 654 3.47 18.08 1.76
C ASP A 654 3.56 18.70 0.36
N GLN A 655 4.55 18.31 -0.44
CA GLN A 655 4.69 18.72 -1.85
C GLN A 655 3.54 18.16 -2.71
N ARG A 656 3.17 16.90 -2.52
CA ARG A 656 2.05 16.25 -3.22
C ARG A 656 0.73 16.98 -2.99
N LYS A 657 0.45 17.41 -1.76
CA LYS A 657 -0.75 18.20 -1.46
C LYS A 657 -0.80 19.47 -2.29
N VAL A 658 0.28 20.23 -2.32
CA VAL A 658 0.37 21.48 -3.11
C VAL A 658 0.10 21.20 -4.59
N ILE A 659 0.76 20.19 -5.17
CA ILE A 659 0.60 19.84 -6.58
C ILE A 659 -0.83 19.36 -6.90
N TYR A 660 -1.40 18.49 -6.03
CA TYR A 660 -2.75 17.95 -6.26
C TYR A 660 -3.82 19.04 -6.05
N GLU A 661 -3.64 19.96 -5.11
CA GLU A 661 -4.53 21.13 -4.95
C GLU A 661 -4.47 22.03 -6.18
N GLN A 662 -3.28 22.42 -6.63
CA GLN A 662 -3.13 23.24 -7.85
C GLN A 662 -3.70 22.53 -9.08
N ARG A 663 -3.46 21.23 -9.22
CA ARG A 663 -4.01 20.44 -10.32
C ARG A 663 -5.54 20.39 -10.30
N ASN A 664 -6.12 20.23 -9.12
CA ASN A 664 -7.57 20.19 -8.94
C ASN A 664 -8.19 21.56 -9.21
N GLU A 665 -7.57 22.64 -8.75
CA GLU A 665 -7.98 24.02 -9.07
C GLU A 665 -7.98 24.26 -10.58
N LEU A 666 -6.89 23.90 -11.26
CA LEU A 666 -6.81 23.99 -12.72
C LEU A 666 -7.88 23.17 -13.44
N LEU A 667 -8.25 22.00 -12.93
CA LEU A 667 -9.30 21.16 -13.51
C LEU A 667 -10.70 21.75 -13.30
N ASP A 668 -10.94 22.37 -12.14
CA ASP A 668 -12.25 22.86 -11.75
C ASP A 668 -12.49 24.31 -12.22
N GLU A 669 -11.42 25.13 -12.40
CA GLU A 669 -11.53 26.49 -12.92
C GLU A 669 -11.92 26.52 -14.40
N GLY A 670 -12.89 27.39 -14.71
CA GLY A 670 -13.34 27.62 -16.09
C GLY A 670 -12.46 28.58 -16.87
N ASP A 671 -11.72 29.47 -16.18
CA ASP A 671 -10.91 30.56 -16.77
C ASP A 671 -9.57 30.69 -16.03
N VAL A 672 -8.48 30.36 -16.71
CA VAL A 672 -7.11 30.40 -16.20
C VAL A 672 -6.31 31.63 -16.68
N ALA A 673 -6.96 32.58 -17.38
CA ALA A 673 -6.32 33.75 -18.00
C ALA A 673 -5.44 34.54 -17.02
N LYS A 674 -6.01 34.87 -15.84
CA LYS A 674 -5.31 35.68 -14.84
C LYS A 674 -4.10 34.93 -14.25
N THR A 675 -4.21 33.63 -14.10
CA THR A 675 -3.13 32.77 -13.62
C THR A 675 -1.98 32.75 -14.62
N VAL A 676 -2.28 32.57 -15.92
CA VAL A 676 -1.29 32.62 -16.99
C VAL A 676 -0.64 34.00 -17.11
N GLU A 677 -1.41 35.08 -16.97
CA GLU A 677 -0.89 36.46 -16.97
C GLU A 677 0.13 36.65 -15.83
N ASN A 678 -0.21 36.26 -14.61
CA ASN A 678 0.69 36.37 -13.47
C ASN A 678 1.97 35.56 -13.66
N ILE A 679 1.84 34.30 -14.11
CA ILE A 679 3.01 33.43 -14.37
C ILE A 679 3.89 34.04 -15.47
N ARG A 680 3.29 34.61 -16.52
CA ARG A 680 4.04 35.27 -17.61
C ARG A 680 4.87 36.43 -17.07
N VAL A 681 4.28 37.31 -16.27
CA VAL A 681 4.99 38.44 -15.65
C VAL A 681 6.14 37.93 -14.76
N ASP A 682 5.92 36.92 -13.95
CA ASP A 682 6.95 36.32 -13.08
C ASP A 682 8.10 35.76 -13.92
N VAL A 683 7.80 34.96 -14.97
CA VAL A 683 8.80 34.32 -15.82
C VAL A 683 9.65 35.36 -16.56
N PHE A 684 9.02 36.35 -17.20
CA PHE A 684 9.76 37.41 -17.89
C PHE A 684 10.64 38.22 -16.93
N ASN A 685 10.15 38.52 -15.71
CA ASN A 685 10.97 39.20 -14.70
C ASN A 685 12.19 38.36 -14.33
N THR A 686 11.98 37.06 -14.08
CA THR A 686 13.08 36.14 -13.72
C THR A 686 14.11 36.03 -14.85
N VAL A 687 13.67 35.95 -16.10
CA VAL A 687 14.56 35.92 -17.27
C VAL A 687 15.33 37.23 -17.40
N ILE A 688 14.68 38.37 -17.28
CA ILE A 688 15.33 39.67 -17.32
C ILE A 688 16.39 39.79 -16.22
N ASP A 689 16.08 39.39 -14.98
CA ASP A 689 16.98 39.45 -13.83
C ASP A 689 18.26 38.65 -14.04
N GLN A 690 18.24 37.57 -14.84
CA GLN A 690 19.44 36.79 -15.16
C GLN A 690 20.45 37.56 -16.04
N TYR A 691 19.98 38.42 -16.94
CA TYR A 691 20.80 39.15 -17.90
C TYR A 691 20.96 40.61 -17.52
N ILE A 692 19.96 41.19 -16.89
CA ILE A 692 19.92 42.57 -16.40
C ILE A 692 19.53 42.52 -14.92
N PRO A 693 20.51 42.31 -14.00
CA PRO A 693 20.21 42.23 -12.57
C PRO A 693 19.61 43.54 -12.04
N PRO A 694 18.60 43.47 -11.17
CA PRO A 694 17.97 44.67 -10.60
C PRO A 694 19.01 45.61 -9.94
N GLN A 695 18.88 46.92 -10.19
CA GLN A 695 19.77 47.95 -9.66
C GLN A 695 21.25 47.79 -10.03
N SER A 696 21.55 47.06 -11.13
CA SER A 696 22.91 46.92 -11.65
C SER A 696 23.28 48.06 -12.63
N LEU A 697 24.58 48.23 -12.83
CA LEU A 697 25.09 49.17 -13.82
C LEU A 697 25.03 48.55 -15.21
N GLU A 698 24.81 49.35 -16.24
CA GLU A 698 24.70 48.95 -17.65
C GLU A 698 25.89 48.08 -18.11
N GLU A 699 27.11 48.36 -17.58
CA GLU A 699 28.32 47.59 -17.87
C GLU A 699 28.24 46.10 -17.44
N MET A 700 27.27 45.75 -16.59
CA MET A 700 27.03 44.40 -16.13
C MET A 700 25.90 43.68 -16.90
N TRP A 701 25.30 44.34 -17.91
CA TRP A 701 24.15 43.81 -18.62
C TRP A 701 24.62 42.98 -19.83
N ASP A 702 24.04 41.79 -19.97
CA ASP A 702 24.19 40.96 -21.16
C ASP A 702 22.96 41.09 -22.07
N VAL A 703 22.85 42.22 -22.72
CA VAL A 703 21.73 42.54 -23.61
C VAL A 703 21.65 41.62 -24.83
N PRO A 704 22.76 41.29 -25.52
CA PRO A 704 22.71 40.35 -26.65
C PRO A 704 22.22 38.95 -26.20
N GLY A 705 22.65 38.45 -25.04
CA GLY A 705 22.20 37.21 -24.48
C GLY A 705 20.70 37.23 -24.16
N LEU A 706 20.18 38.36 -23.63
CA LEU A 706 18.75 38.54 -23.38
C LEU A 706 17.94 38.55 -24.69
N GLU A 707 18.38 39.26 -25.71
CA GLU A 707 17.69 39.28 -27.02
C GLU A 707 17.62 37.89 -27.65
N GLU A 708 18.70 37.10 -27.58
CA GLU A 708 18.74 35.74 -28.09
C GLU A 708 17.79 34.81 -27.27
N ARG A 709 17.77 34.95 -25.96
CA ARG A 709 16.87 34.20 -25.05
C ARG A 709 15.41 34.51 -25.30
N LEU A 710 15.06 35.79 -25.45
CA LEU A 710 13.70 36.24 -25.76
C LEU A 710 13.23 35.70 -27.10
N LYS A 711 14.11 35.68 -28.09
CA LYS A 711 13.82 35.13 -29.42
C LYS A 711 13.68 33.61 -29.41
N SER A 712 14.60 32.88 -28.78
CA SER A 712 14.62 31.41 -28.77
C SER A 712 13.47 30.82 -27.96
N ASP A 713 13.23 31.33 -26.76
CA ASP A 713 12.30 30.72 -25.82
C ASP A 713 10.87 31.26 -25.93
N PHE A 714 10.73 32.54 -26.31
CA PHE A 714 9.42 33.20 -26.32
C PHE A 714 8.98 33.70 -27.69
N ALA A 715 9.79 33.48 -28.73
CA ALA A 715 9.56 33.99 -30.09
C ALA A 715 9.36 35.52 -30.16
N LEU A 716 10.04 36.27 -29.27
CA LEU A 716 9.99 37.72 -29.18
C LEU A 716 11.30 38.32 -29.74
N GLU A 717 11.25 38.94 -30.91
CA GLU A 717 12.37 39.67 -31.49
C GLU A 717 12.27 41.15 -31.10
N LEU A 718 13.08 41.58 -30.13
CA LEU A 718 13.08 42.95 -29.61
C LEU A 718 14.45 43.58 -29.80
N PRO A 719 14.57 44.76 -30.42
CA PRO A 719 15.88 45.42 -30.70
C PRO A 719 16.35 46.26 -29.48
N ILE A 720 16.58 45.59 -28.32
CA ILE A 720 16.89 46.23 -27.02
C ILE A 720 18.26 46.96 -27.11
N GLN A 721 19.28 46.31 -27.70
CA GLN A 721 20.60 46.92 -27.88
C GLN A 721 20.53 48.20 -28.72
N LYS A 722 19.73 48.19 -29.78
CA LYS A 722 19.55 49.36 -30.61
C LYS A 722 18.85 50.51 -29.88
N MET A 723 17.89 50.19 -29.00
CA MET A 723 17.21 51.18 -28.17
C MET A 723 18.15 51.85 -27.17
N LEU A 724 19.08 51.07 -26.57
CA LEU A 724 20.14 51.55 -25.69
C LEU A 724 21.12 52.47 -26.46
N ASP A 725 21.51 52.11 -27.69
CA ASP A 725 22.39 52.92 -28.53
C ASP A 725 21.74 54.25 -28.95
N GLU A 726 20.41 54.36 -28.99
CA GLU A 726 19.65 55.54 -29.39
C GLU A 726 19.27 56.46 -28.19
N ASP A 727 19.16 55.93 -26.95
CA ASP A 727 18.80 56.71 -25.74
C ASP A 727 19.64 56.32 -24.53
N ASP A 728 20.68 57.12 -24.24
CA ASP A 728 21.60 56.97 -23.08
C ASP A 728 20.88 57.15 -21.71
N LYS A 729 19.58 57.42 -21.68
CA LYS A 729 18.79 57.55 -20.45
C LYS A 729 17.83 56.36 -20.19
N LEU A 730 17.94 55.31 -20.97
CA LEU A 730 17.19 54.08 -20.74
C LEU A 730 17.80 53.39 -19.51
N TYR A 731 16.96 53.14 -18.52
CA TYR A 731 17.31 52.42 -17.28
C TYR A 731 16.52 51.11 -17.19
N GLU A 732 16.97 50.22 -16.33
CA GLU A 732 16.52 48.83 -16.22
C GLU A 732 14.97 48.73 -16.15
N GLU A 733 14.28 49.52 -15.33
CA GLU A 733 12.83 49.44 -15.19
C GLU A 733 12.07 49.75 -16.49
N LYS A 734 12.60 50.68 -17.31
CA LYS A 734 11.96 50.97 -18.62
C LYS A 734 12.13 49.84 -19.62
N ILE A 735 13.27 49.20 -19.62
CA ILE A 735 13.52 48.04 -20.50
C ILE A 735 12.59 46.90 -20.08
N ARG A 736 12.44 46.70 -18.79
CA ARG A 736 11.52 45.69 -18.20
C ARG A 736 10.07 45.97 -18.59
N GLU A 737 9.61 47.20 -18.38
CA GLU A 737 8.25 47.61 -18.80
C GLU A 737 8.03 47.43 -20.31
N PHE A 738 9.00 47.78 -21.12
CA PHE A 738 8.96 47.60 -22.59
C PHE A 738 8.82 46.12 -22.95
N ILE A 739 9.65 45.25 -22.41
CA ILE A 739 9.61 43.79 -22.67
C ILE A 739 8.28 43.22 -22.27
N LEU A 740 7.80 43.52 -21.03
CA LEU A 740 6.51 43.04 -20.53
C LEU A 740 5.34 43.51 -21.39
N SER A 741 5.35 44.81 -21.81
CA SER A 741 4.32 45.35 -22.70
C SER A 741 4.31 44.64 -24.07
N LYS A 742 5.49 44.37 -24.64
CA LYS A 742 5.59 43.66 -25.91
C LYS A 742 5.18 42.19 -25.81
N ALA A 743 5.50 41.52 -24.70
CA ALA A 743 5.04 40.19 -24.43
C ALA A 743 3.51 40.11 -24.31
N GLU A 744 2.90 41.09 -23.64
CA GLU A 744 1.44 41.18 -23.50
C GLU A 744 0.77 41.46 -24.88
N GLU A 745 1.28 42.44 -25.64
CA GLU A 745 0.78 42.75 -26.99
C GLU A 745 0.83 41.52 -27.91
N ALA A 746 1.96 40.78 -27.93
CA ALA A 746 2.14 39.59 -28.75
C ALA A 746 1.16 38.47 -28.34
N TYR A 747 0.92 38.32 -27.05
CA TYR A 747 -0.02 37.30 -26.52
C TYR A 747 -1.47 37.67 -26.85
N LYS A 748 -1.86 38.92 -26.67
CA LYS A 748 -3.18 39.43 -27.00
C LYS A 748 -3.49 39.31 -28.49
N ALA A 749 -2.50 39.56 -29.36
CA ALA A 749 -2.64 39.32 -30.78
C ALA A 749 -2.98 37.87 -31.13
N LYS A 750 -2.47 36.89 -30.34
CA LYS A 750 -2.83 35.48 -30.52
C LYS A 750 -4.26 35.21 -30.03
N GLU A 751 -4.66 35.79 -28.93
CA GLU A 751 -6.06 35.68 -28.42
C GLU A 751 -7.07 36.21 -29.45
N ASP A 752 -6.78 37.38 -30.03
CA ASP A 752 -7.64 38.00 -31.03
C ASP A 752 -7.73 37.17 -32.33
N ALA A 753 -6.64 36.45 -32.69
CA ALA A 753 -6.60 35.64 -33.90
C ALA A 753 -7.33 34.30 -33.79
N VAL A 754 -7.35 33.66 -32.60
CA VAL A 754 -7.85 32.28 -32.39
C VAL A 754 -9.17 32.28 -31.65
N GLY A 755 -9.42 33.28 -30.82
CA GLY A 755 -10.58 33.42 -29.96
C GLY A 755 -10.35 32.89 -28.54
N ASP A 756 -10.85 33.64 -27.56
CA ASP A 756 -10.57 33.45 -26.12
C ASP A 756 -10.84 32.02 -25.63
N GLN A 757 -11.96 31.42 -26.01
CA GLN A 757 -12.34 30.09 -25.56
C GLN A 757 -11.32 28.99 -25.94
N VAL A 758 -10.80 29.08 -27.17
CA VAL A 758 -9.82 28.08 -27.67
C VAL A 758 -8.49 28.26 -26.95
N VAL A 759 -8.08 29.52 -26.74
CA VAL A 759 -6.86 29.83 -26.00
C VAL A 759 -6.93 29.34 -24.56
N ARG A 760 -8.05 29.59 -23.84
CA ARG A 760 -8.25 29.13 -22.46
C ARG A 760 -8.19 27.59 -22.34
N GLN A 761 -8.80 26.86 -23.27
CA GLN A 761 -8.71 25.39 -23.30
C GLN A 761 -7.28 24.93 -23.55
N PHE A 762 -6.56 25.58 -24.46
CA PHE A 762 -5.18 25.27 -24.76
C PHE A 762 -4.25 25.55 -23.58
N GLU A 763 -4.35 26.72 -22.93
CA GLU A 763 -3.62 27.07 -21.71
C GLU A 763 -3.81 26.02 -20.63
N LYS A 764 -5.04 25.66 -20.35
CA LYS A 764 -5.38 24.63 -19.38
C LYS A 764 -4.76 23.29 -19.71
N ALA A 765 -4.82 22.86 -20.97
CA ALA A 765 -4.24 21.59 -21.41
C ALA A 765 -2.70 21.59 -21.25
N ILE A 766 -2.02 22.67 -21.64
CA ILE A 766 -0.56 22.79 -21.52
C ILE A 766 -0.15 22.86 -20.05
N MET A 767 -0.84 23.66 -19.22
CA MET A 767 -0.53 23.75 -17.78
C MET A 767 -0.64 22.38 -17.09
N LEU A 768 -1.71 21.63 -17.37
CA LEU A 768 -1.89 20.29 -16.82
C LEU A 768 -0.83 19.31 -17.32
N GLN A 769 -0.50 19.34 -18.62
CA GLN A 769 0.51 18.46 -19.19
C GLN A 769 1.89 18.75 -18.62
N SER A 770 2.30 20.01 -18.55
CA SER A 770 3.60 20.40 -17.97
C SER A 770 3.66 20.08 -16.48
N LEU A 771 2.58 20.32 -15.73
CA LEU A 771 2.51 19.99 -14.31
C LEU A 771 2.69 18.49 -14.06
N ASP A 772 1.99 17.65 -14.82
CA ASP A 772 2.07 16.20 -14.71
C ASP A 772 3.47 15.68 -15.07
N GLN A 773 4.12 16.25 -16.10
CA GLN A 773 5.45 15.86 -16.53
C GLN A 773 6.51 16.25 -15.48
N HIS A 774 6.56 17.51 -15.05
CA HIS A 774 7.52 17.97 -14.05
C HIS A 774 7.34 17.27 -12.71
N TRP A 775 6.09 16.96 -12.32
CA TRP A 775 5.81 16.21 -11.11
C TRP A 775 6.36 14.78 -11.16
N LYS A 776 6.21 14.08 -12.29
CA LYS A 776 6.78 12.74 -12.49
C LYS A 776 8.30 12.74 -12.39
N GLU A 777 8.95 13.71 -13.03
CA GLU A 777 10.40 13.88 -12.97
C GLU A 777 10.87 14.19 -11.55
N HIS A 778 10.14 15.05 -10.84
CA HIS A 778 10.42 15.39 -9.45
C HIS A 778 10.29 14.17 -8.51
N LEU A 779 9.26 13.33 -8.69
CA LEU A 779 9.12 12.08 -7.92
C LEU A 779 10.32 11.16 -8.12
N ALA A 780 10.81 11.04 -9.35
CA ALA A 780 12.02 10.25 -9.64
C ALA A 780 13.26 10.86 -8.96
N ALA A 781 13.45 12.19 -9.05
CA ALA A 781 14.55 12.89 -8.38
C ALA A 781 14.50 12.73 -6.86
N MET A 782 13.31 12.76 -6.25
CA MET A 782 13.10 12.52 -4.83
C MET A 782 13.43 11.07 -4.42
N ASP A 783 13.10 10.10 -5.25
CA ASP A 783 13.47 8.70 -5.00
C ASP A 783 14.99 8.51 -5.05
N PHE A 784 15.68 9.12 -6.01
CA PHE A 784 17.15 9.11 -6.09
C PHE A 784 17.81 9.82 -4.90
N LEU A 785 17.27 10.99 -4.51
CA LEU A 785 17.76 11.70 -3.34
C LEU A 785 17.64 10.84 -2.07
N ARG A 786 16.51 10.15 -1.89
CA ARG A 786 16.28 9.26 -0.73
C ARG A 786 17.30 8.12 -0.66
N GLN A 787 17.67 7.54 -1.79
CA GLN A 787 18.67 6.45 -1.85
C GLN A 787 20.06 6.95 -1.47
N GLY A 788 20.44 8.15 -1.95
CA GLY A 788 21.76 8.73 -1.74
C GLY A 788 21.95 9.47 -0.42
N ILE A 789 20.86 9.83 0.28
CA ILE A 789 20.92 10.76 1.41
C ILE A 789 21.70 10.25 2.62
N ASN A 790 21.74 8.93 2.83
CA ASN A 790 22.47 8.31 3.93
C ASN A 790 23.99 8.55 3.84
N LEU A 791 24.53 8.79 2.65
CA LEU A 791 25.94 9.14 2.44
C LEU A 791 26.32 10.48 3.10
N ARG A 792 25.34 11.38 3.31
CA ARG A 792 25.56 12.66 4.00
C ARG A 792 25.95 12.49 5.48
N SER A 793 25.69 11.31 6.07
CA SER A 793 26.10 11.00 7.44
C SER A 793 27.64 10.95 7.60
N TYR A 794 28.38 10.60 6.57
CA TYR A 794 29.85 10.62 6.59
C TYR A 794 30.41 12.02 6.77
N ALA A 795 29.69 13.05 6.28
CA ALA A 795 30.02 14.46 6.50
C ALA A 795 29.46 15.02 7.83
N GLN A 796 29.10 14.15 8.79
CA GLN A 796 28.53 14.52 10.10
C GLN A 796 27.22 15.33 10.02
N LYS A 797 26.54 15.29 8.88
CA LYS A 797 25.24 15.94 8.70
C LYS A 797 24.10 14.96 9.01
N SER A 798 22.98 15.48 9.50
CA SER A 798 21.77 14.68 9.72
C SER A 798 21.11 14.35 8.38
N PRO A 799 21.03 13.08 7.95
CA PRO A 799 20.43 12.73 6.67
C PRO A 799 19.00 13.25 6.50
N LYS A 800 18.20 13.25 7.57
CA LYS A 800 16.82 13.74 7.54
C LYS A 800 16.72 15.25 7.30
N GLN A 801 17.62 16.05 7.92
CA GLN A 801 17.62 17.49 7.72
C GLN A 801 18.11 17.88 6.33
N GLU A 802 19.16 17.20 5.83
CA GLU A 802 19.65 17.41 4.48
C GLU A 802 18.60 16.96 3.44
N TYR A 803 17.93 15.82 3.65
CA TYR A 803 16.83 15.40 2.77
C TYR A 803 15.73 16.46 2.69
N LYS A 804 15.32 17.01 3.82
CA LYS A 804 14.27 18.04 3.86
C LYS A 804 14.72 19.33 3.14
N ARG A 805 15.99 19.72 3.29
CA ARG A 805 16.54 20.90 2.64
C ARG A 805 16.67 20.68 1.12
N GLU A 806 17.35 19.61 0.71
CA GLU A 806 17.59 19.31 -0.72
C GLU A 806 16.28 19.05 -1.48
N SER A 807 15.31 18.39 -0.85
CA SER A 807 13.98 18.20 -1.46
C SER A 807 13.19 19.48 -1.62
N PHE A 808 13.35 20.46 -0.72
CA PHE A 808 12.74 21.77 -0.88
C PHE A 808 13.39 22.56 -2.04
N GLU A 809 14.71 22.50 -2.15
CA GLU A 809 15.45 23.11 -3.27
C GLU A 809 15.01 22.51 -4.61
N LEU A 810 14.95 21.17 -4.73
CA LEU A 810 14.46 20.47 -5.91
C LEU A 810 13.00 20.84 -6.27
N PHE A 811 12.15 20.97 -5.26
CA PHE A 811 10.74 21.33 -5.48
C PHE A 811 10.58 22.77 -5.97
N SER A 812 11.35 23.71 -5.42
CA SER A 812 11.35 25.10 -5.87
C SER A 812 11.84 25.20 -7.32
N GLU A 813 12.93 24.52 -7.64
CA GLU A 813 13.47 24.46 -9.00
C GLU A 813 12.47 23.85 -10.00
N MET A 814 11.79 22.77 -9.60
CA MET A 814 10.72 22.17 -10.41
C MET A 814 9.59 23.17 -10.70
N LEU A 815 9.14 23.95 -9.71
CA LEU A 815 8.08 24.94 -9.90
C LEU A 815 8.51 26.09 -10.82
N ASP A 816 9.76 26.54 -10.71
CA ASP A 816 10.30 27.60 -11.57
C ASP A 816 10.45 27.10 -13.01
N ASN A 817 10.96 25.90 -13.21
CA ASN A 817 11.05 25.25 -14.53
C ASN A 817 9.67 25.00 -15.14
N LEU A 818 8.69 24.57 -14.34
CA LEU A 818 7.31 24.42 -14.78
C LEU A 818 6.73 25.72 -15.33
N LYS A 819 6.90 26.84 -14.61
CA LYS A 819 6.43 28.16 -15.05
C LYS A 819 7.10 28.58 -16.37
N LEU A 820 8.42 28.39 -16.46
CA LEU A 820 9.21 28.73 -17.65
C LEU A 820 8.73 27.92 -18.86
N ASP A 821 8.56 26.60 -18.73
CA ASP A 821 8.13 25.73 -19.81
C ASP A 821 6.71 26.07 -20.28
N VAL A 822 5.78 26.29 -19.38
CA VAL A 822 4.41 26.68 -19.72
C VAL A 822 4.42 27.96 -20.56
N ILE A 823 5.11 29.02 -20.12
CA ILE A 823 5.14 30.29 -20.85
C ILE A 823 5.91 30.19 -22.17
N SER A 824 7.01 29.43 -22.18
CA SER A 824 7.77 29.16 -23.39
C SER A 824 6.94 28.45 -24.47
N ILE A 825 6.19 27.40 -24.09
CA ILE A 825 5.29 26.67 -25.01
C ILE A 825 4.18 27.58 -25.49
N LEU A 826 3.48 28.27 -24.59
CA LEU A 826 2.38 29.17 -24.91
C LEU A 826 2.81 30.35 -25.80
N SER A 827 4.07 30.83 -25.65
CA SER A 827 4.66 31.90 -26.48
C SER A 827 5.00 31.44 -27.87
N ARG A 828 5.58 30.26 -28.06
CA ARG A 828 6.05 29.73 -29.35
C ARG A 828 4.95 29.10 -30.20
N VAL A 829 4.00 28.40 -29.61
CA VAL A 829 2.99 27.67 -30.38
C VAL A 829 2.00 28.61 -31.04
N GLN A 830 1.78 28.42 -32.35
CA GLN A 830 0.73 29.08 -33.14
C GLN A 830 -0.46 28.11 -33.20
N VAL A 831 -1.52 28.44 -32.49
CA VAL A 831 -2.78 27.67 -32.52
C VAL A 831 -3.56 28.09 -33.76
N GLN A 832 -3.71 27.19 -34.72
CA GLN A 832 -4.39 27.51 -35.98
C GLN A 832 -5.85 27.03 -36.03
N GLU A 833 -6.21 25.96 -35.29
CA GLU A 833 -7.57 25.39 -35.30
C GLU A 833 -7.92 24.64 -34.00
N LYS A 834 -9.24 24.46 -33.75
CA LYS A 834 -9.75 23.60 -32.64
C LYS A 834 -9.19 22.17 -32.66
N SER A 835 -8.80 21.66 -33.84
CA SER A 835 -8.20 20.34 -34.01
C SER A 835 -6.85 20.16 -33.31
N ASP A 836 -6.15 21.25 -33.00
CA ASP A 836 -4.85 21.18 -32.31
C ASP A 836 -5.01 20.95 -30.82
N VAL A 837 -6.03 21.55 -30.20
CA VAL A 837 -6.41 21.31 -28.79
C VAL A 837 -6.88 19.86 -28.62
N GLU A 838 -7.76 19.38 -29.49
CA GLU A 838 -8.23 18.00 -29.48
C GLU A 838 -7.10 16.99 -29.70
N ARG A 839 -6.07 17.33 -30.50
CA ARG A 839 -4.88 16.49 -30.70
C ARG A 839 -4.02 16.38 -29.46
N VAL A 840 -3.76 17.48 -28.78
CA VAL A 840 -2.98 17.50 -27.53
C VAL A 840 -3.70 16.70 -26.45
N GLU A 841 -5.01 16.89 -26.29
CA GLU A 841 -5.82 16.10 -25.35
C GLU A 841 -5.87 14.62 -25.73
N ALA A 842 -5.99 14.29 -27.02
CA ALA A 842 -6.02 12.92 -27.50
C ALA A 842 -4.66 12.23 -27.33
N GLN A 843 -3.55 12.91 -27.54
CA GLN A 843 -2.20 12.37 -27.29
C GLN A 843 -2.01 12.10 -25.80
N ARG A 844 -2.40 13.02 -24.95
CA ARG A 844 -2.37 12.87 -23.50
C ARG A 844 -3.18 11.66 -23.05
N ARG A 845 -4.44 11.52 -23.49
CA ARG A 845 -5.30 10.36 -23.18
C ARG A 845 -4.74 9.04 -23.68
N ARG A 846 -4.07 9.02 -24.85
CA ARG A 846 -3.44 7.81 -25.40
C ARG A 846 -2.23 7.39 -24.60
N ALA A 847 -1.34 8.30 -24.26
CA ALA A 847 -0.15 8.02 -23.48
C ALA A 847 -0.48 7.39 -22.13
N GLU A 848 -1.54 7.86 -21.48
CA GLU A 848 -1.98 7.27 -20.20
C GLU A 848 -2.79 5.98 -20.35
N ALA A 849 -3.63 5.87 -21.39
CA ALA A 849 -4.33 4.61 -21.65
C ALA A 849 -3.34 3.48 -21.93
N GLU A 850 -2.22 3.76 -22.60
CA GLU A 850 -1.11 2.84 -22.78
C GLU A 850 -0.43 2.53 -21.45
N GLN A 851 -0.13 3.53 -20.63
CA GLN A 851 0.46 3.36 -19.30
C GLN A 851 -0.43 2.56 -18.33
N ILE A 852 -1.75 2.79 -18.35
CA ILE A 852 -2.73 2.05 -17.53
C ILE A 852 -2.96 0.62 -18.05
N ALA A 853 -2.88 0.41 -19.38
CA ALA A 853 -3.03 -0.91 -19.98
C ALA A 853 -1.84 -1.83 -19.68
N GLU A 854 -0.62 -1.30 -19.63
CA GLU A 854 0.57 -2.05 -19.19
C GLU A 854 0.46 -2.45 -17.71
N HIS A 855 -0.11 -1.62 -16.86
CA HIS A 855 -0.34 -1.94 -15.44
C HIS A 855 -1.33 -3.09 -15.22
N LYS A 856 -2.37 -3.20 -16.06
CA LYS A 856 -3.29 -4.35 -16.00
C LYS A 856 -2.60 -5.66 -16.37
N SER A 857 -1.57 -5.61 -17.21
CA SER A 857 -0.80 -6.81 -17.58
C SER A 857 0.19 -7.26 -16.50
N VAL A 858 0.71 -6.34 -15.68
CA VAL A 858 1.67 -6.66 -14.58
C VAL A 858 0.95 -7.09 -13.31
N GLY A 859 -0.18 -6.48 -12.97
CA GLY A 859 -1.01 -6.86 -11.82
C GLY A 859 -1.71 -8.21 -11.99
N SER A 860 -2.12 -8.57 -13.23
CA SER A 860 -2.73 -9.86 -13.53
C SER A 860 -1.73 -11.00 -13.69
N ALA A 861 -0.46 -10.70 -13.94
CA ALA A 861 0.58 -11.73 -14.09
C ALA A 861 0.97 -12.40 -12.75
N THR A 862 0.71 -11.76 -11.61
CA THR A 862 0.95 -12.34 -10.28
C THR A 862 -0.22 -13.19 -9.77
N GLU A 863 -1.43 -13.02 -10.29
CA GLU A 863 -2.61 -13.83 -9.91
C GLU A 863 -2.94 -14.93 -10.93
N GLU A 864 -2.62 -14.78 -12.21
CA GLU A 864 -2.96 -15.75 -13.26
C GLU A 864 -1.95 -16.91 -13.46
N ALA A 865 -0.85 -16.93 -12.72
CA ALA A 865 0.11 -18.05 -12.78
C ALA A 865 -0.41 -19.36 -12.18
N SER A 866 -1.59 -19.39 -11.52
CA SER A 866 -2.11 -20.57 -10.84
C SER A 866 -3.24 -21.32 -11.56
N ASP A 867 -3.83 -20.80 -12.66
CA ASP A 867 -5.01 -21.47 -13.25
C ASP A 867 -5.17 -21.36 -14.79
N LYS A 868 -4.05 -21.44 -15.54
CA LYS A 868 -4.18 -21.78 -16.97
C LYS A 868 -4.09 -23.28 -17.21
N LYS A 869 -5.16 -24.01 -16.90
CA LYS A 869 -5.49 -25.19 -17.67
C LYS A 869 -5.68 -24.74 -19.12
N SER A 870 -4.69 -25.02 -19.97
CA SER A 870 -4.73 -24.75 -21.39
C SER A 870 -6.04 -25.24 -21.99
N LYS A 871 -6.91 -24.32 -22.38
CA LYS A 871 -8.04 -24.68 -23.27
C LYS A 871 -7.43 -25.23 -24.56
N PRO A 872 -7.90 -26.37 -25.09
CA PRO A 872 -7.34 -26.91 -26.31
C PRO A 872 -7.60 -25.92 -27.46
N VAL A 873 -6.52 -25.48 -28.08
CA VAL A 873 -6.57 -24.64 -29.27
C VAL A 873 -7.19 -25.47 -30.39
N HIS A 874 -8.40 -25.15 -30.75
CA HIS A 874 -9.04 -25.74 -31.97
C HIS A 874 -8.31 -25.19 -33.19
N ARG A 875 -7.48 -26.04 -33.83
CA ARG A 875 -6.88 -25.72 -35.13
C ARG A 875 -7.98 -25.65 -36.16
N GLN A 876 -8.12 -24.51 -36.82
CA GLN A 876 -8.91 -24.38 -38.05
C GLN A 876 -8.10 -24.96 -39.24
N GLY A 877 -8.16 -26.27 -39.45
CA GLY A 877 -7.56 -26.94 -40.58
C GLY A 877 -7.26 -28.44 -40.34
N PRO A 878 -7.30 -29.28 -41.35
CA PRO A 878 -7.01 -30.70 -41.21
C PRO A 878 -5.55 -30.94 -40.80
N LYS A 879 -5.35 -31.90 -39.89
CA LYS A 879 -4.07 -32.32 -39.36
C LYS A 879 -3.22 -32.94 -40.46
N VAL A 880 -2.19 -32.21 -40.95
CA VAL A 880 -1.26 -32.74 -41.95
C VAL A 880 -0.16 -33.55 -41.26
N GLY A 881 -0.05 -34.80 -41.57
CA GLY A 881 0.99 -35.69 -41.05
C GLY A 881 2.38 -35.32 -41.56
N ARG A 882 3.43 -35.59 -40.80
CA ARG A 882 4.80 -35.27 -41.15
C ARG A 882 5.28 -35.85 -42.52
N ASN A 883 4.66 -36.93 -42.96
CA ASN A 883 4.97 -37.62 -44.23
C ASN A 883 3.95 -37.34 -45.35
N ASP A 884 2.88 -36.60 -45.07
CA ASP A 884 1.86 -36.26 -46.06
C ASP A 884 2.35 -35.20 -47.06
N PRO A 885 1.75 -35.08 -48.23
CA PRO A 885 2.04 -34.05 -49.20
C PRO A 885 1.86 -32.66 -48.59
N CYS A 886 2.77 -31.75 -48.85
CA CYS A 886 2.70 -30.40 -48.28
C CYS A 886 1.52 -29.61 -48.86
N PRO A 887 0.65 -28.98 -48.07
CA PRO A 887 -0.49 -28.21 -48.53
C PRO A 887 -0.12 -26.97 -49.38
N CYS A 888 1.14 -26.58 -49.45
CA CYS A 888 1.60 -25.52 -50.33
C CYS A 888 1.68 -25.89 -51.81
N GLY A 889 1.33 -27.13 -52.22
CA GLY A 889 1.35 -27.56 -53.60
C GLY A 889 2.74 -27.90 -54.18
N SER A 890 3.79 -27.97 -53.35
CA SER A 890 5.18 -28.21 -53.81
C SER A 890 5.49 -29.67 -54.21
N GLY A 891 4.56 -30.60 -54.07
CA GLY A 891 4.75 -32.05 -54.31
C GLY A 891 5.71 -32.75 -53.35
N LYS A 892 6.29 -32.06 -52.39
CA LYS A 892 7.19 -32.61 -51.36
C LYS A 892 6.46 -32.97 -50.09
N LYS A 893 7.00 -33.91 -49.30
CA LYS A 893 6.45 -34.24 -47.97
C LYS A 893 6.52 -33.04 -47.04
N TYR A 894 5.54 -32.85 -46.15
CA TYR A 894 5.41 -31.72 -45.23
C TYR A 894 6.73 -31.46 -44.44
N LYS A 895 7.40 -32.49 -43.92
CA LYS A 895 8.68 -32.40 -43.23
C LYS A 895 9.86 -31.92 -44.09
N GLN A 896 9.73 -31.94 -45.41
CA GLN A 896 10.76 -31.52 -46.38
C GLN A 896 10.43 -30.16 -47.02
N CYS A 897 9.34 -29.55 -46.65
CA CYS A 897 8.84 -28.28 -47.17
C CYS A 897 8.46 -27.33 -46.02
N CYS A 898 7.19 -27.00 -45.83
CA CYS A 898 6.73 -26.05 -44.83
C CYS A 898 6.85 -26.53 -43.36
N GLY A 899 7.08 -27.82 -43.15
CA GLY A 899 7.34 -28.39 -41.82
C GLY A 899 8.81 -28.70 -41.56
N LYS A 900 9.76 -28.09 -42.27
CA LYS A 900 11.19 -28.18 -42.02
C LYS A 900 11.51 -27.23 -40.84
N LEU A 901 11.90 -27.78 -39.69
CA LEU A 901 12.48 -27.02 -38.60
C LEU A 901 13.83 -26.49 -39.10
N SER A 902 13.96 -25.19 -39.20
CA SER A 902 15.24 -24.49 -39.44
C SER A 902 16.08 -24.53 -38.20
#